data_922bdfa1ee3b0555587817a8735e7fe1
#
_entry.id   922bdfa1ee3b0555587817a8735e7fe1
#
_cell.length_a   1.000
_cell.length_b   1.000
_cell.length_c   1.000
_cell.angle_alpha   90.00
_cell.angle_beta   90.00
_cell.angle_gamma   90.00
#
_symmetry.space_group_name_H-M   'P 1'
#
loop_
_entity.id
_entity.type
_entity.pdbx_description
1 polymer ?
#
loop_
_entity_poly.entity_id
_entity_poly.type
_entity_poly.pdbx_seq_one_letter_code
_entity_poly.pdbx_strand_id
1 'polypeptide(L)'
;MNENTDIGDAAVLTLPVVALRDIIVFPHMTVNLDIGRKESIEAVRAAGRSDRYLAMIMQRDGKVEVPQEEDLYSFGTVVKVKQMLQLPGGLIRIQAEGISRIRVHSVLRKENCLVSQVEDVPEIEPSDTLRGEAYRRALLKSFFEWIHNAQQNLSDEQMEQLKASDTPGYTADFISTQMPISPARRQAVLEENDVMERLVLIRRFLDEEIQIGRLEAEINGEVRSRMEKEQRDYYLRQKIKSIHDRLGDEISQDAEAEEYRQKLEKSGIPDEYKKKMEKEIAHLATMPPMMAETTVSRNYLEWIFSLPWKEESKDLLDLKKAAKLLDEDHYGLAKIKERILEYLAVRILAPEAKAPIICFVGPPGVGKTSFARSIARALDKKFVRISLGGIHDEAEIRGHRRTYIGSMPGRFIEAIAHAKTKNPLLLLDEIDKVGSDFRGDPASALLEALDPEQNKAFHDNYIDIPFDLSKVFFVATANTVSTIPAALLDRMELIELSGYTEEEKVQIAKKYLIPRQRERNGLKTADLHFTDALLRKIIRSYTREAGVRELERTIGALCRKVGKKIVLADKTIPPLSARTLEEYLGPVKFLPLAEEHESQVGRVNGLAWTAAGGEVLDTEAITIKGKGNLILTGQLGDVMKESAETAYTYIRSRAKELGLVENFYETLDTHIHLPEGAVPKDGPSAGITMATAMASAYTGRKVRGDTAMTGEITLTGEVLPIGGVKEKVLAASQFGIRQILLPEKNKRDMEEIPQSVRKKLEFIYVKNVDDVLAHALMK
;
A
#
# COMPACT_ATOMS: atom_id res chain seq x y z
N MET A 1 -53.27 31.28 32.27
CA MET A 1 -52.77 32.58 31.84
C MET A 1 -51.70 32.31 30.80
N ASN A 2 -52.04 32.68 29.63
CA ASN A 2 -51.20 32.57 28.43
C ASN A 2 -50.00 33.51 28.54
N GLU A 3 -48.81 33.02 28.22
CA GLU A 3 -47.76 33.84 27.64
C GLU A 3 -47.18 33.09 26.44
N ASN A 4 -47.75 33.43 25.28
CA ASN A 4 -47.07 33.36 23.99
C ASN A 4 -45.92 34.35 24.02
N THR A 5 -44.71 33.89 23.94
CA THR A 5 -43.57 34.70 23.54
C THR A 5 -43.17 34.27 22.15
N ASP A 6 -43.46 35.15 21.16
CA ASP A 6 -42.89 35.14 19.82
C ASP A 6 -41.36 35.02 19.89
N ILE A 7 -40.82 34.01 19.26
CA ILE A 7 -39.37 33.82 19.11
C ILE A 7 -39.00 34.28 17.70
N GLY A 8 -38.70 35.54 17.60
CA GLY A 8 -38.01 36.11 16.44
C GLY A 8 -36.69 36.69 16.93
N ASP A 9 -35.68 35.82 17.13
CA ASP A 9 -34.24 36.09 17.12
C ASP A 9 -33.56 34.77 17.56
N ALA A 10 -32.73 34.18 16.70
CA ALA A 10 -32.01 32.96 17.01
C ALA A 10 -31.09 33.19 18.22
N ALA A 11 -31.45 32.69 19.38
CA ALA A 11 -30.67 32.89 20.59
C ALA A 11 -29.37 32.13 20.51
N VAL A 12 -28.25 32.84 20.40
CA VAL A 12 -26.91 32.25 20.46
C VAL A 12 -26.64 31.80 21.90
N LEU A 13 -26.52 30.48 22.09
CA LEU A 13 -26.22 29.86 23.37
C LEU A 13 -24.73 29.65 23.54
N THR A 14 -24.22 29.75 24.75
CA THR A 14 -22.84 29.43 25.08
C THR A 14 -22.82 28.12 25.87
N LEU A 15 -22.31 27.02 25.29
CA LEU A 15 -22.33 25.69 25.90
C LEU A 15 -20.92 25.10 26.01
N PRO A 16 -20.64 24.30 27.08
CA PRO A 16 -19.45 23.47 27.13
C PRO A 16 -19.46 22.42 26.00
N VAL A 17 -18.29 22.14 25.44
CA VAL A 17 -18.14 21.25 24.27
C VAL A 17 -17.47 19.95 24.66
N VAL A 18 -18.03 18.85 24.17
CA VAL A 18 -17.40 17.53 24.14
C VAL A 18 -17.11 17.15 22.70
N ALA A 19 -15.81 17.11 22.36
CA ALA A 19 -15.35 16.67 21.04
C ALA A 19 -15.39 15.15 20.94
N LEU A 20 -16.20 14.62 20.02
CA LEU A 20 -16.41 13.19 19.81
C LEU A 20 -15.50 12.65 18.70
N ARG A 21 -15.03 11.39 18.87
CA ARG A 21 -14.26 10.65 17.86
C ARG A 21 -15.17 9.63 17.18
N ASP A 22 -15.40 9.82 15.88
CA ASP A 22 -16.17 8.88 15.03
C ASP A 22 -17.60 8.56 15.51
N ILE A 23 -18.10 9.30 16.49
CA ILE A 23 -19.44 9.14 17.07
C ILE A 23 -20.23 10.43 16.82
N ILE A 24 -21.47 10.27 16.39
CA ILE A 24 -22.43 11.35 16.21
C ILE A 24 -23.67 11.07 17.05
N VAL A 25 -24.13 12.09 17.72
CA VAL A 25 -25.38 12.05 18.49
C VAL A 25 -26.44 12.77 17.70
N PHE A 26 -27.56 12.14 17.45
CA PHE A 26 -28.69 12.76 16.79
C PHE A 26 -29.74 13.26 17.79
N PRO A 27 -30.57 14.25 17.44
CA PRO A 27 -31.70 14.65 18.25
C PRO A 27 -32.62 13.50 18.63
N HIS A 28 -33.24 13.58 19.81
CA HIS A 28 -34.17 12.58 20.37
C HIS A 28 -33.57 11.18 20.61
N MET A 29 -32.26 11.01 20.49
CA MET A 29 -31.57 9.74 20.74
C MET A 29 -30.81 9.78 22.07
N THR A 30 -30.88 8.67 22.80
CA THR A 30 -30.12 8.50 24.04
C THR A 30 -28.86 7.70 23.75
N VAL A 31 -27.72 8.23 24.21
CA VAL A 31 -26.40 7.59 24.06
C VAL A 31 -25.71 7.43 25.40
N ASN A 32 -24.98 6.34 25.55
CA ASN A 32 -24.09 6.11 26.69
C ASN A 32 -22.64 6.29 26.22
N LEU A 33 -21.91 7.22 26.83
CA LEU A 33 -20.56 7.56 26.43
C LEU A 33 -19.61 7.53 27.63
N ASP A 34 -18.42 6.97 27.40
CA ASP A 34 -17.32 6.99 28.38
C ASP A 34 -16.36 8.12 28.02
N ILE A 35 -16.30 9.13 28.86
CA ILE A 35 -15.51 10.35 28.65
C ILE A 35 -14.20 10.22 29.43
N GLY A 36 -13.06 10.25 28.67
CA GLY A 36 -11.73 10.04 29.27
C GLY A 36 -10.78 11.24 29.12
N ARG A 37 -11.03 12.16 28.16
CA ARG A 37 -10.17 13.33 27.97
C ARG A 37 -10.41 14.34 29.09
N LYS A 38 -9.34 14.92 29.64
CA LYS A 38 -9.40 15.88 30.73
C LYS A 38 -10.32 17.06 30.42
N GLU A 39 -10.22 17.66 29.22
CA GLU A 39 -11.04 18.78 28.78
C GLU A 39 -12.53 18.42 28.65
N SER A 40 -12.82 17.24 28.09
CA SER A 40 -14.18 16.73 27.97
C SER A 40 -14.79 16.38 29.34
N ILE A 41 -13.97 15.87 30.27
CA ILE A 41 -14.38 15.62 31.67
C ILE A 41 -14.76 16.94 32.36
N GLU A 42 -13.96 17.99 32.19
CA GLU A 42 -14.27 19.31 32.77
C GLU A 42 -15.50 19.94 32.10
N ALA A 43 -15.69 19.77 30.78
CA ALA A 43 -16.91 20.21 30.11
C ALA A 43 -18.16 19.52 30.68
N VAL A 44 -18.12 18.21 30.91
CA VAL A 44 -19.21 17.43 31.52
C VAL A 44 -19.46 17.89 32.98
N ARG A 45 -18.41 18.16 33.72
CA ARG A 45 -18.53 18.70 35.12
C ARG A 45 -19.12 20.12 35.13
N ALA A 46 -18.70 20.97 34.19
CA ALA A 46 -19.25 22.31 34.04
C ALA A 46 -20.75 22.27 33.75
N ALA A 47 -21.17 21.43 32.81
CA ALA A 47 -22.58 21.20 32.50
C ALA A 47 -23.35 20.63 33.73
N GLY A 48 -22.75 19.72 34.51
CA GLY A 48 -23.36 19.17 35.72
C GLY A 48 -23.61 20.21 36.81
N ARG A 49 -22.89 21.33 36.83
CA ARG A 49 -23.08 22.46 37.75
C ARG A 49 -24.09 23.50 37.28
N SER A 50 -24.52 23.40 36.01
CA SER A 50 -25.53 24.30 35.43
C SER A 50 -26.75 23.50 34.97
N ASP A 51 -27.32 23.80 33.81
CA ASP A 51 -28.57 23.22 33.32
C ASP A 51 -28.44 21.83 32.68
N ARG A 52 -27.26 21.18 32.78
CA ARG A 52 -26.91 19.87 32.24
C ARG A 52 -26.91 19.78 30.70
N TYR A 53 -26.79 20.90 30.01
CA TYR A 53 -26.67 20.94 28.56
C TYR A 53 -25.20 20.97 28.12
N LEU A 54 -24.90 20.23 27.07
CA LEU A 54 -23.58 20.14 26.41
C LEU A 54 -23.76 20.26 24.90
N ALA A 55 -22.77 20.85 24.23
CA ALA A 55 -22.62 20.72 22.79
C ALA A 55 -21.72 19.51 22.47
N MET A 56 -22.22 18.55 21.72
CA MET A 56 -21.47 17.41 21.23
C MET A 56 -21.16 17.62 19.75
N ILE A 57 -19.87 17.66 19.42
CA ILE A 57 -19.38 17.99 18.08
C ILE A 57 -18.36 16.92 17.68
N MET A 58 -18.51 16.36 16.47
CA MET A 58 -17.56 15.37 15.94
C MET A 58 -16.27 16.04 15.48
N GLN A 59 -15.14 15.37 15.70
CA GLN A 59 -13.84 15.75 15.12
C GLN A 59 -13.75 15.36 13.65
N ARG A 60 -13.06 16.16 12.84
CA ARG A 60 -12.75 15.85 11.44
C ARG A 60 -11.71 14.71 11.33
N ASP A 61 -10.72 14.72 12.22
CA ASP A 61 -9.74 13.64 12.37
C ASP A 61 -9.73 13.14 13.82
N GLY A 62 -10.14 11.90 14.03
CA GLY A 62 -10.17 11.25 15.34
C GLY A 62 -8.80 11.05 16.00
N LYS A 63 -7.69 11.21 15.25
CA LYS A 63 -6.32 11.06 15.76
C LYS A 63 -5.84 12.27 16.55
N VAL A 64 -6.44 13.43 16.35
CA VAL A 64 -6.07 14.66 17.07
C VAL A 64 -6.42 14.51 18.55
N GLU A 65 -5.43 14.59 19.43
CA GLU A 65 -5.64 14.44 20.88
C GLU A 65 -6.23 15.70 21.50
N VAL A 66 -5.81 16.88 21.04
CA VAL A 66 -6.23 18.19 21.58
C VAL A 66 -6.84 19.01 20.43
N PRO A 67 -8.13 18.80 20.11
CA PRO A 67 -8.77 19.45 18.98
C PRO A 67 -8.87 20.95 19.17
N GLN A 68 -8.63 21.70 18.07
CA GLN A 68 -8.89 23.12 17.93
C GLN A 68 -10.20 23.32 17.16
N GLU A 69 -10.61 24.57 16.97
CA GLU A 69 -11.84 24.90 16.22
C GLU A 69 -11.85 24.30 14.81
N GLU A 70 -10.70 24.33 14.12
CA GLU A 70 -10.53 23.82 12.74
C GLU A 70 -10.69 22.29 12.64
N ASP A 71 -10.42 21.57 13.75
CA ASP A 71 -10.52 20.12 13.84
C ASP A 71 -11.95 19.63 14.08
N LEU A 72 -12.89 20.53 14.33
CA LEU A 72 -14.28 20.20 14.62
C LEU A 72 -15.17 20.49 13.40
N TYR A 73 -16.28 19.76 13.32
CA TYR A 73 -17.33 20.07 12.35
C TYR A 73 -18.10 21.31 12.78
N SER A 74 -18.66 22.03 11.80
CA SER A 74 -19.47 23.23 12.03
C SER A 74 -20.91 22.95 12.49
N PHE A 75 -21.29 21.67 12.52
CA PHE A 75 -22.58 21.21 13.02
C PHE A 75 -22.38 20.15 14.11
N GLY A 76 -23.26 20.20 15.10
CA GLY A 76 -23.29 19.27 16.21
C GLY A 76 -24.70 19.12 16.78
N THR A 77 -24.77 18.58 17.99
CA THR A 77 -26.04 18.38 18.70
C THR A 77 -25.94 18.90 20.14
N VAL A 78 -26.93 19.67 20.57
CA VAL A 78 -27.14 19.94 21.99
C VAL A 78 -27.66 18.68 22.63
N VAL A 79 -27.04 18.26 23.73
CA VAL A 79 -27.47 17.10 24.50
C VAL A 79 -27.74 17.50 25.94
N LYS A 80 -28.68 16.79 26.56
CA LYS A 80 -28.97 16.90 27.99
C LYS A 80 -28.41 15.68 28.72
N VAL A 81 -27.55 15.88 29.70
CA VAL A 81 -27.00 14.80 30.53
C VAL A 81 -28.06 14.34 31.51
N LYS A 82 -28.57 13.12 31.35
CA LYS A 82 -29.55 12.49 32.24
C LYS A 82 -28.89 11.89 33.49
N GLN A 83 -27.80 11.14 33.28
CA GLN A 83 -27.06 10.47 34.34
C GLN A 83 -25.56 10.64 34.15
N MET A 84 -24.85 10.68 35.26
CA MET A 84 -23.38 10.79 35.28
C MET A 84 -22.87 9.82 36.36
N LEU A 85 -21.99 8.92 35.97
CA LEU A 85 -21.35 7.94 36.81
C LEU A 85 -19.83 8.06 36.71
N GLN A 86 -19.18 8.18 37.86
CA GLN A 86 -17.72 8.20 37.93
C GLN A 86 -17.19 6.75 37.96
N LEU A 87 -16.33 6.42 36.98
CA LEU A 87 -15.72 5.10 36.86
C LEU A 87 -14.30 5.09 37.46
N PRO A 88 -13.77 3.89 37.85
CA PRO A 88 -12.36 3.75 38.20
C PRO A 88 -11.44 4.21 37.08
N GLY A 89 -10.30 4.83 37.44
CA GLY A 89 -9.36 5.36 36.45
C GLY A 89 -9.64 6.80 35.98
N GLY A 90 -10.62 7.50 36.57
CA GLY A 90 -10.90 8.91 36.28
C GLY A 90 -11.82 9.13 35.08
N LEU A 91 -12.36 8.09 34.49
CA LEU A 91 -13.37 8.16 33.44
C LEU A 91 -14.74 8.57 33.98
N ILE A 92 -15.51 9.28 33.18
CA ILE A 92 -16.91 9.59 33.48
C ILE A 92 -17.81 8.97 32.43
N ARG A 93 -18.71 8.08 32.85
CA ARG A 93 -19.79 7.57 32.01
C ARG A 93 -20.98 8.50 32.10
N ILE A 94 -21.45 8.97 30.96
CA ILE A 94 -22.65 9.80 30.89
C ILE A 94 -23.70 9.09 30.04
N GLN A 95 -24.96 9.25 30.45
CA GLN A 95 -26.11 9.00 29.63
C GLN A 95 -26.63 10.36 29.17
N ALA A 96 -26.61 10.62 27.87
CA ALA A 96 -26.99 11.87 27.29
C ALA A 96 -28.10 11.68 26.24
N GLU A 97 -29.06 12.58 26.24
CA GLU A 97 -30.16 12.64 25.25
C GLU A 97 -29.94 13.82 24.33
N GLY A 98 -29.94 13.58 23.01
CA GLY A 98 -29.91 14.62 21.99
C GLY A 98 -31.18 15.44 22.01
N ILE A 99 -31.05 16.78 21.99
CA ILE A 99 -32.19 17.71 22.02
C ILE A 99 -32.45 18.32 20.66
N SER A 100 -31.46 19.02 20.10
CA SER A 100 -31.59 19.72 18.83
C SER A 100 -30.27 19.79 18.07
N ARG A 101 -30.35 20.07 16.78
CA ARG A 101 -29.19 20.37 15.93
C ARG A 101 -28.69 21.76 16.18
N ILE A 102 -27.38 21.94 16.15
CA ILE A 102 -26.75 23.25 16.32
C ILE A 102 -25.75 23.53 15.22
N ARG A 103 -25.66 24.82 14.88
CA ARG A 103 -24.53 25.35 14.12
C ARG A 103 -23.55 25.99 15.09
N VAL A 104 -22.28 25.70 14.89
CA VAL A 104 -21.17 26.21 15.68
C VAL A 104 -20.63 27.48 15.04
N HIS A 105 -20.62 28.60 15.77
CA HIS A 105 -20.08 29.86 15.29
C HIS A 105 -18.61 30.06 15.69
N SER A 106 -18.26 29.67 16.90
CA SER A 106 -16.90 29.78 17.40
C SER A 106 -16.66 28.78 18.54
N VAL A 107 -15.44 28.30 18.64
CA VAL A 107 -15.01 27.42 19.74
C VAL A 107 -13.85 28.09 20.46
N LEU A 108 -14.04 28.35 21.74
CA LEU A 108 -13.05 29.01 22.58
C LEU A 108 -12.64 28.09 23.72
N ARG A 109 -11.37 28.14 24.09
CA ARG A 109 -10.89 27.44 25.28
C ARG A 109 -10.99 28.36 26.49
N LYS A 110 -11.84 28.01 27.44
CA LYS A 110 -11.99 28.73 28.73
C LYS A 110 -11.57 27.82 29.87
N GLU A 111 -10.70 28.33 30.73
CA GLU A 111 -10.15 27.59 31.88
C GLU A 111 -9.56 26.24 31.46
N ASN A 112 -10.28 25.13 31.65
CA ASN A 112 -9.82 23.78 31.34
C ASN A 112 -10.76 23.00 30.39
N CYS A 113 -11.71 23.65 29.73
CA CYS A 113 -12.64 23.02 28.81
C CYS A 113 -12.87 23.87 27.54
N LEU A 114 -13.36 23.21 26.48
CA LEU A 114 -13.84 23.87 25.28
C LEU A 114 -15.25 24.40 25.53
N VAL A 115 -15.52 25.63 25.05
CA VAL A 115 -16.82 26.27 25.11
C VAL A 115 -17.15 26.85 23.74
N SER A 116 -18.36 26.63 23.26
CA SER A 116 -18.78 27.10 21.94
C SER A 116 -19.97 28.01 22.02
N GLN A 117 -19.98 29.02 21.11
CA GLN A 117 -21.17 29.75 20.77
C GLN A 117 -21.92 28.98 19.70
N VAL A 118 -23.13 28.59 19.99
CA VAL A 118 -23.95 27.72 19.14
C VAL A 118 -25.31 28.36 18.91
N GLU A 119 -25.82 28.15 17.71
CA GLU A 119 -27.16 28.58 17.28
C GLU A 119 -28.01 27.32 17.06
N ASP A 120 -29.21 27.31 17.58
CA ASP A 120 -30.17 26.26 17.35
C ASP A 120 -30.64 26.25 15.89
N VAL A 121 -30.63 25.10 15.24
CA VAL A 121 -31.02 24.96 13.85
C VAL A 121 -32.28 24.11 13.76
N PRO A 122 -33.46 24.77 13.61
CA PRO A 122 -34.73 24.04 13.52
C PRO A 122 -34.80 23.21 12.24
N GLU A 123 -35.49 22.09 12.32
CA GLU A 123 -35.78 21.26 11.16
C GLU A 123 -36.79 21.95 10.24
N ILE A 124 -36.55 21.82 8.94
CA ILE A 124 -37.49 22.27 7.91
C ILE A 124 -38.40 21.10 7.57
N GLU A 125 -39.63 21.16 8.10
CA GLU A 125 -40.62 20.14 7.86
C GLU A 125 -41.11 20.13 6.41
N PRO A 126 -41.51 18.97 5.86
CA PRO A 126 -42.00 18.87 4.50
C PRO A 126 -43.26 19.74 4.30
N SER A 127 -43.27 20.59 3.29
CA SER A 127 -44.41 21.39 2.91
C SER A 127 -45.64 20.54 2.50
N ASP A 128 -45.39 19.33 1.96
CA ASP A 128 -46.36 18.28 1.66
C ASP A 128 -46.21 17.10 2.65
N THR A 129 -46.99 17.09 3.68
CA THR A 129 -46.94 16.08 4.75
C THR A 129 -47.27 14.67 4.22
N LEU A 130 -48.14 14.52 3.21
CA LEU A 130 -48.43 13.24 2.61
C LEU A 130 -47.26 12.66 1.82
N ARG A 131 -46.52 13.54 1.14
CA ARG A 131 -45.30 13.17 0.41
C ARG A 131 -44.20 12.76 1.39
N GLY A 132 -44.01 13.51 2.49
CA GLY A 132 -43.07 13.19 3.57
C GLY A 132 -43.32 11.80 4.15
N GLU A 133 -44.59 11.51 4.46
CA GLU A 133 -45.02 10.22 4.99
C GLU A 133 -44.84 9.07 3.97
N ALA A 134 -45.07 9.32 2.69
CA ALA A 134 -44.86 8.34 1.63
C ALA A 134 -43.37 7.96 1.51
N TYR A 135 -42.47 8.96 1.58
CA TYR A 135 -41.01 8.75 1.59
C TYR A 135 -40.57 7.99 2.84
N ARG A 136 -41.06 8.35 4.03
CA ARG A 136 -40.82 7.65 5.28
C ARG A 136 -41.15 6.16 5.18
N ARG A 137 -42.34 5.84 4.69
CA ARG A 137 -42.79 4.43 4.52
C ARG A 137 -41.92 3.67 3.51
N ALA A 138 -41.58 4.32 2.40
CA ALA A 138 -40.70 3.71 1.40
C ALA A 138 -39.29 3.44 1.97
N LEU A 139 -38.77 4.39 2.76
CA LEU A 139 -37.48 4.26 3.43
C LEU A 139 -37.48 3.12 4.46
N LEU A 140 -38.51 3.04 5.30
CA LEU A 140 -38.68 1.95 6.28
C LEU A 140 -38.76 0.59 5.60
N LYS A 141 -39.47 0.47 4.50
CA LYS A 141 -39.57 -0.78 3.73
C LYS A 141 -38.20 -1.23 3.27
N SER A 142 -37.38 -0.33 2.68
CA SER A 142 -36.03 -0.64 2.22
C SER A 142 -35.08 -0.94 3.39
N PHE A 143 -35.25 -0.27 4.51
CA PHE A 143 -34.47 -0.53 5.72
C PHE A 143 -34.72 -1.93 6.27
N PHE A 144 -35.95 -2.37 6.35
CA PHE A 144 -36.29 -3.75 6.75
C PHE A 144 -35.82 -4.80 5.73
N GLU A 145 -35.86 -4.49 4.43
CA GLU A 145 -35.23 -5.34 3.41
C GLU A 145 -33.72 -5.45 3.61
N TRP A 146 -33.04 -4.35 3.89
CA TRP A 146 -31.60 -4.35 4.18
C TRP A 146 -31.27 -5.17 5.43
N ILE A 147 -31.99 -4.97 6.56
CA ILE A 147 -31.82 -5.74 7.81
C ILE A 147 -31.97 -7.25 7.55
N HIS A 148 -33.01 -7.62 6.81
CA HIS A 148 -33.27 -9.03 6.48
C HIS A 148 -32.10 -9.63 5.67
N ASN A 149 -31.62 -8.91 4.67
CA ASN A 149 -30.51 -9.36 3.80
C ASN A 149 -29.18 -9.41 4.55
N ALA A 150 -28.93 -8.47 5.44
CA ALA A 150 -27.72 -8.40 6.29
C ALA A 150 -27.75 -9.40 7.46
N GLN A 151 -28.83 -10.16 7.64
CA GLN A 151 -29.03 -11.06 8.80
C GLN A 151 -28.84 -10.37 10.15
N GLN A 152 -29.14 -9.08 10.23
CA GLN A 152 -29.15 -8.31 11.45
C GLN A 152 -30.52 -8.35 12.11
N ASN A 153 -30.57 -8.21 13.42
CA ASN A 153 -31.81 -8.10 14.18
C ASN A 153 -31.78 -6.82 15.00
N LEU A 154 -32.84 -6.04 14.94
CA LEU A 154 -33.04 -4.94 15.88
C LEU A 154 -33.45 -5.52 17.23
N SER A 155 -32.96 -4.95 18.32
CA SER A 155 -33.44 -5.30 19.67
C SER A 155 -34.88 -4.83 19.86
N ASP A 156 -35.59 -5.46 20.81
CA ASP A 156 -36.95 -5.05 21.14
C ASP A 156 -37.04 -3.56 21.52
N GLU A 157 -36.01 -3.06 22.23
CA GLU A 157 -35.88 -1.66 22.63
C GLU A 157 -35.74 -0.73 21.40
N GLN A 158 -34.93 -1.11 20.40
CA GLN A 158 -34.77 -0.36 19.14
C GLN A 158 -36.05 -0.36 18.30
N MET A 159 -36.77 -1.47 18.32
CA MET A 159 -38.07 -1.56 17.64
C MET A 159 -39.14 -0.68 18.33
N GLU A 160 -39.13 -0.61 19.66
CA GLU A 160 -39.98 0.31 20.41
C GLU A 160 -39.64 1.78 20.14
N GLN A 161 -38.38 2.12 20.12
CA GLN A 161 -37.91 3.48 19.78
C GLN A 161 -38.37 3.89 18.36
N LEU A 162 -38.25 3.00 17.37
CA LEU A 162 -38.70 3.27 16.01
C LEU A 162 -40.20 3.49 15.89
N LYS A 163 -41.00 2.79 16.74
CA LYS A 163 -42.45 2.92 16.81
C LYS A 163 -42.92 4.13 17.62
N ALA A 164 -42.11 4.60 18.57
CA ALA A 164 -42.47 5.67 19.49
C ALA A 164 -42.54 7.06 18.84
N SER A 165 -41.84 7.26 17.72
CA SER A 165 -41.84 8.51 16.98
C SER A 165 -42.20 8.31 15.49
N ASP A 166 -43.28 8.94 15.08
CA ASP A 166 -43.81 8.85 13.72
C ASP A 166 -43.32 9.98 12.78
N THR A 167 -42.31 10.77 13.22
CA THR A 167 -41.84 11.88 12.40
C THR A 167 -40.85 11.40 11.32
N PRO A 168 -40.93 11.94 10.10
CA PRO A 168 -40.02 11.59 9.02
C PRO A 168 -38.54 11.89 9.36
N GLY A 169 -38.26 13.00 10.03
CA GLY A 169 -36.93 13.41 10.45
C GLY A 169 -36.29 12.42 11.41
N TYR A 170 -37.01 12.02 12.46
CA TYR A 170 -36.54 11.00 13.41
C TYR A 170 -36.25 9.66 12.75
N THR A 171 -37.13 9.25 11.81
CA THR A 171 -36.94 7.98 11.08
C THR A 171 -35.65 7.98 10.29
N ALA A 172 -35.31 9.09 9.61
CA ALA A 172 -34.06 9.23 8.88
C ALA A 172 -32.84 9.15 9.81
N ASP A 173 -32.87 9.88 10.92
CA ASP A 173 -31.82 9.91 11.93
C ASP A 173 -31.61 8.51 12.54
N PHE A 174 -32.67 7.83 12.93
CA PHE A 174 -32.62 6.48 13.48
C PHE A 174 -31.96 5.51 12.50
N ILE A 175 -32.41 5.48 11.25
CA ILE A 175 -31.86 4.58 10.24
C ILE A 175 -30.36 4.84 10.04
N SER A 176 -29.93 6.11 10.02
CA SER A 176 -28.52 6.46 9.86
C SER A 176 -27.61 5.91 10.96
N THR A 177 -28.12 5.73 12.17
CA THR A 177 -27.38 5.14 13.29
C THR A 177 -27.22 3.63 13.20
N GLN A 178 -28.17 2.95 12.55
CA GLN A 178 -28.17 1.49 12.42
C GLN A 178 -27.37 1.01 11.20
N MET A 179 -27.11 1.88 10.22
CA MET A 179 -26.37 1.53 9.01
C MET A 179 -24.87 1.56 9.22
N PRO A 180 -24.07 0.69 8.56
CA PRO A 180 -22.61 0.68 8.61
C PRO A 180 -21.96 1.74 7.74
N ILE A 181 -22.54 2.95 7.69
CA ILE A 181 -22.01 4.09 6.94
C ILE A 181 -20.90 4.79 7.72
N SER A 182 -19.98 5.43 6.97
CA SER A 182 -18.84 6.13 7.58
C SER A 182 -19.28 7.31 8.47
N PRO A 183 -18.49 7.70 9.48
CA PRO A 183 -18.80 8.86 10.31
C PRO A 183 -19.03 10.13 9.50
N ALA A 184 -18.29 10.36 8.43
CA ALA A 184 -18.47 11.51 7.54
C ALA A 184 -19.86 11.52 6.85
N ARG A 185 -20.37 10.34 6.46
CA ARG A 185 -21.72 10.23 5.89
C ARG A 185 -22.81 10.48 6.94
N ARG A 186 -22.62 9.98 8.18
CA ARG A 186 -23.53 10.31 9.29
C ARG A 186 -23.52 11.80 9.62
N GLN A 187 -22.35 12.43 9.55
CA GLN A 187 -22.25 13.89 9.75
C GLN A 187 -23.03 14.66 8.68
N ALA A 188 -22.95 14.23 7.42
CA ALA A 188 -23.73 14.84 6.34
C ALA A 188 -25.26 14.73 6.59
N VAL A 189 -25.73 13.66 7.23
CA VAL A 189 -27.14 13.52 7.66
C VAL A 189 -27.48 14.47 8.79
N LEU A 190 -26.56 14.69 9.73
CA LEU A 190 -26.77 15.65 10.82
C LEU A 190 -26.80 17.09 10.31
N GLU A 191 -26.02 17.41 9.29
CA GLU A 191 -25.93 18.76 8.69
C GLU A 191 -27.13 19.11 7.81
N GLU A 192 -27.88 18.08 7.33
CA GLU A 192 -29.05 18.32 6.48
C GLU A 192 -30.30 18.66 7.31
N ASN A 193 -30.75 19.90 7.22
CA ASN A 193 -31.90 20.40 7.98
C ASN A 193 -33.23 20.17 7.31
N ASP A 194 -33.25 20.10 5.95
CA ASP A 194 -34.48 19.79 5.23
C ASP A 194 -34.76 18.30 5.38
N VAL A 195 -35.89 17.99 6.02
CA VAL A 195 -36.31 16.63 6.30
C VAL A 195 -36.52 15.81 5.02
N MET A 196 -36.99 16.44 3.92
CA MET A 196 -37.16 15.75 2.65
C MET A 196 -35.83 15.40 2.01
N GLU A 197 -34.88 16.32 1.97
CA GLU A 197 -33.53 16.09 1.44
C GLU A 197 -32.77 15.05 2.30
N ARG A 198 -32.98 15.07 3.60
CA ARG A 198 -32.41 14.07 4.53
C ARG A 198 -32.95 12.67 4.25
N LEU A 199 -34.26 12.51 4.03
CA LEU A 199 -34.86 11.23 3.65
C LEU A 199 -34.29 10.71 2.32
N VAL A 200 -34.11 11.59 1.33
CA VAL A 200 -33.50 11.27 0.04
C VAL A 200 -32.03 10.85 0.21
N LEU A 201 -31.29 11.58 1.06
CA LEU A 201 -29.88 11.29 1.35
C LEU A 201 -29.71 9.90 1.99
N ILE A 202 -30.51 9.60 3.02
CA ILE A 202 -30.49 8.28 3.68
C ILE A 202 -30.94 7.19 2.72
N ARG A 203 -31.95 7.45 1.90
CA ARG A 203 -32.39 6.49 0.89
C ARG A 203 -31.29 6.11 -0.07
N ARG A 204 -30.51 7.08 -0.54
CA ARG A 204 -29.37 6.85 -1.42
C ARG A 204 -28.30 5.99 -0.73
N PHE A 205 -27.95 6.29 0.51
CA PHE A 205 -26.98 5.47 1.25
C PHE A 205 -27.47 4.06 1.49
N LEU A 206 -28.76 3.88 1.76
CA LEU A 206 -29.37 2.57 1.97
C LEU A 206 -29.40 1.75 0.67
N ASP A 207 -29.72 2.37 -0.47
CA ASP A 207 -29.71 1.70 -1.76
C ASP A 207 -28.29 1.28 -2.16
N GLU A 208 -27.25 2.08 -1.84
CA GLU A 208 -25.83 1.71 -2.01
C GLU A 208 -25.46 0.48 -1.14
N GLU A 209 -25.86 0.45 0.14
CA GLU A 209 -25.58 -0.66 1.06
C GLU A 209 -26.33 -1.95 0.63
N ILE A 210 -27.55 -1.83 0.14
CA ILE A 210 -28.29 -2.98 -0.43
C ILE A 210 -27.56 -3.54 -1.66
N GLN A 211 -27.02 -2.68 -2.52
CA GLN A 211 -26.25 -3.13 -3.70
C GLN A 211 -24.95 -3.82 -3.29
N ILE A 212 -24.23 -3.26 -2.31
CA ILE A 212 -23.01 -3.87 -1.78
C ILE A 212 -23.33 -5.25 -1.20
N GLY A 213 -24.36 -5.37 -0.36
CA GLY A 213 -24.78 -6.63 0.23
C GLY A 213 -25.19 -7.69 -0.81
N ARG A 214 -25.83 -7.28 -1.92
CA ARG A 214 -26.14 -8.19 -3.05
C ARG A 214 -24.90 -8.70 -3.75
N LEU A 215 -23.91 -7.81 -4.00
CA LEU A 215 -22.61 -8.18 -4.59
C LEU A 215 -21.81 -9.11 -3.67
N GLU A 216 -21.80 -8.83 -2.37
CA GLU A 216 -21.18 -9.72 -1.38
C GLU A 216 -21.84 -11.11 -1.33
N ALA A 217 -23.17 -11.17 -1.41
CA ALA A 217 -23.90 -12.43 -1.48
C ALA A 217 -23.59 -13.21 -2.78
N GLU A 218 -23.45 -12.50 -3.92
CA GLU A 218 -23.08 -13.10 -5.20
C GLU A 218 -21.64 -13.65 -5.15
N ILE A 219 -20.68 -12.86 -4.64
CA ILE A 219 -19.29 -13.29 -4.45
C ILE A 219 -19.20 -14.49 -3.50
N ASN A 220 -19.90 -14.44 -2.38
CA ASN A 220 -19.96 -15.55 -1.42
C ASN A 220 -20.64 -16.78 -2.03
N GLY A 221 -21.67 -16.58 -2.87
CA GLY A 221 -22.31 -17.63 -3.65
C GLY A 221 -21.38 -18.28 -4.66
N GLU A 222 -20.57 -17.51 -5.38
CA GLU A 222 -19.55 -18.03 -6.30
C GLU A 222 -18.44 -18.80 -5.56
N VAL A 223 -17.96 -18.28 -4.42
CA VAL A 223 -16.96 -18.96 -3.58
C VAL A 223 -17.55 -20.27 -3.04
N ARG A 224 -18.79 -20.23 -2.53
CA ARG A 224 -19.50 -21.41 -2.02
C ARG A 224 -19.75 -22.45 -3.12
N SER A 225 -20.16 -22.00 -4.30
CA SER A 225 -20.36 -22.89 -5.47
C SER A 225 -19.05 -23.54 -5.93
N ARG A 226 -17.90 -22.80 -5.86
CA ARG A 226 -16.58 -23.39 -6.11
C ARG A 226 -16.21 -24.41 -5.04
N MET A 227 -16.41 -24.09 -3.77
CA MET A 227 -16.17 -25.02 -2.66
C MET A 227 -17.09 -26.24 -2.73
N GLU A 228 -18.39 -26.05 -3.05
CA GLU A 228 -19.33 -27.16 -3.23
C GLU A 228 -18.99 -28.01 -4.45
N LYS A 229 -18.45 -27.43 -5.53
CA LYS A 229 -17.96 -28.17 -6.69
C LYS A 229 -16.72 -28.97 -6.35
N GLU A 230 -15.77 -28.39 -5.62
CA GLU A 230 -14.60 -29.11 -5.13
C GLU A 230 -14.96 -30.19 -4.10
N GLN A 231 -15.89 -29.89 -3.18
CA GLN A 231 -16.44 -30.89 -2.26
C GLN A 231 -17.22 -31.98 -2.99
N ARG A 232 -17.98 -31.63 -4.03
CA ARG A 232 -18.73 -32.60 -4.84
C ARG A 232 -17.80 -33.48 -5.67
N ASP A 233 -16.73 -32.90 -6.24
CA ASP A 233 -15.69 -33.66 -6.94
C ASP A 233 -14.90 -34.54 -5.96
N TYR A 234 -14.62 -34.04 -4.76
CA TYR A 234 -14.04 -34.83 -3.67
C TYR A 234 -15.02 -35.94 -3.21
N TYR A 235 -16.29 -35.62 -3.01
CA TYR A 235 -17.33 -36.57 -2.64
C TYR A 235 -17.57 -37.62 -3.74
N LEU A 236 -17.56 -37.22 -5.00
CA LEU A 236 -17.66 -38.17 -6.14
C LEU A 236 -16.43 -39.07 -6.24
N ARG A 237 -15.23 -38.53 -5.99
CA ARG A 237 -14.00 -39.33 -5.88
C ARG A 237 -14.06 -40.29 -4.69
N GLN A 238 -14.58 -39.85 -3.55
CA GLN A 238 -14.84 -40.72 -2.39
C GLN A 238 -15.92 -41.75 -2.69
N LYS A 239 -16.98 -41.37 -3.40
CA LYS A 239 -18.04 -42.29 -3.78
C LYS A 239 -17.56 -43.33 -4.81
N ILE A 240 -16.73 -42.93 -5.75
CA ILE A 240 -16.02 -43.86 -6.65
C ILE A 240 -15.11 -44.77 -5.84
N LYS A 241 -14.36 -44.26 -4.86
CA LYS A 241 -13.55 -45.06 -3.93
C LYS A 241 -14.42 -46.01 -3.11
N SER A 242 -15.55 -45.52 -2.54
CA SER A 242 -16.51 -46.33 -1.78
C SER A 242 -17.26 -47.40 -2.63
N ILE A 243 -17.39 -47.14 -3.93
CA ILE A 243 -17.97 -48.12 -4.88
C ILE A 243 -16.89 -49.19 -5.24
N HIS A 244 -15.62 -48.78 -5.37
CA HIS A 244 -14.50 -49.72 -5.46
C HIS A 244 -14.37 -50.58 -4.19
N ASP A 245 -14.52 -49.95 -3.01
CA ASP A 245 -14.49 -50.66 -1.71
C ASP A 245 -15.68 -51.65 -1.56
N ARG A 246 -16.87 -51.35 -2.17
CA ARG A 246 -18.01 -52.27 -2.17
C ARG A 246 -17.99 -53.35 -3.25
N LEU A 247 -17.11 -53.22 -4.25
CA LEU A 247 -16.96 -54.19 -5.33
C LEU A 247 -15.89 -55.28 -5.02
N GLY A 248 -15.40 -55.32 -3.78
CA GLY A 248 -14.57 -56.46 -3.31
C GLY A 248 -13.10 -56.19 -3.16
N ASP A 249 -12.66 -54.94 -3.25
CA ASP A 249 -11.34 -54.53 -2.72
C ASP A 249 -11.57 -53.93 -1.31
N GLU A 250 -11.74 -54.78 -0.31
CA GLU A 250 -11.41 -54.42 1.06
C GLU A 250 -9.88 -54.18 1.11
N ILE A 251 -9.46 -52.94 0.80
CA ILE A 251 -8.21 -52.43 1.35
C ILE A 251 -8.53 -52.27 2.83
N SER A 252 -8.29 -53.31 3.60
CA SER A 252 -8.40 -53.27 5.05
C SER A 252 -7.52 -52.09 5.53
N GLN A 253 -7.87 -51.45 6.62
CA GLN A 253 -7.01 -50.42 7.25
C GLN A 253 -5.59 -50.96 7.45
N ASP A 254 -5.45 -52.26 7.62
CA ASP A 254 -4.17 -52.98 7.65
C ASP A 254 -3.40 -52.87 6.32
N ALA A 255 -4.09 -52.88 5.17
CA ALA A 255 -3.43 -52.72 3.86
C ALA A 255 -3.01 -51.25 3.63
N GLU A 256 -3.80 -50.25 4.06
CA GLU A 256 -3.42 -48.82 4.05
C GLU A 256 -2.20 -48.59 4.98
N ALA A 257 -2.22 -49.13 6.19
CA ALA A 257 -1.11 -49.08 7.12
C ALA A 257 0.15 -49.75 6.58
N GLU A 258 -0.01 -50.86 5.88
CA GLU A 258 1.12 -51.56 5.24
C GLU A 258 1.70 -50.76 4.06
N GLU A 259 0.86 -50.08 3.28
CA GLU A 259 1.31 -49.15 2.26
C GLU A 259 2.14 -48.00 2.86
N TYR A 260 1.69 -47.42 3.99
CA TYR A 260 2.46 -46.38 4.68
C TYR A 260 3.76 -46.92 5.30
N ARG A 261 3.81 -48.16 5.79
CA ARG A 261 5.08 -48.81 6.25
C ARG A 261 6.06 -48.93 5.10
N GLN A 262 5.61 -49.39 3.92
CA GLN A 262 6.46 -49.50 2.74
C GLN A 262 6.96 -48.11 2.26
N LYS A 263 6.11 -47.08 2.35
CA LYS A 263 6.50 -45.69 2.09
C LYS A 263 7.54 -45.20 3.11
N LEU A 264 7.39 -45.57 4.39
CA LEU A 264 8.33 -45.22 5.45
C LEU A 264 9.73 -45.80 5.22
N GLU A 265 9.83 -47.07 4.81
CA GLU A 265 11.11 -47.69 4.50
C GLU A 265 11.84 -47.01 3.35
N LYS A 266 11.08 -46.54 2.34
CA LYS A 266 11.62 -45.87 1.14
C LYS A 266 11.84 -44.39 1.32
N SER A 267 11.19 -43.74 2.29
CA SER A 267 11.09 -42.28 2.42
C SER A 267 12.40 -41.56 2.74
N GLY A 268 13.36 -42.26 3.34
CA GLY A 268 14.61 -41.62 3.75
C GLY A 268 14.50 -40.72 5.00
N ILE A 269 13.41 -40.79 5.72
CA ILE A 269 13.26 -40.19 7.03
C ILE A 269 14.38 -40.63 7.97
N PRO A 270 15.01 -39.75 8.78
CA PRO A 270 16.04 -40.13 9.75
C PRO A 270 15.55 -41.22 10.71
N ASP A 271 16.40 -42.18 11.03
CA ASP A 271 16.02 -43.37 11.80
C ASP A 271 15.47 -43.02 13.21
N GLU A 272 15.89 -41.94 13.79
CA GLU A 272 15.36 -41.44 15.08
C GLU A 272 13.86 -41.11 15.03
N TYR A 273 13.32 -40.68 13.87
CA TYR A 273 11.92 -40.35 13.70
C TYR A 273 11.07 -41.47 13.11
N LYS A 274 11.69 -42.53 12.56
CA LYS A 274 10.96 -43.69 12.03
C LYS A 274 10.05 -44.32 13.09
N LYS A 275 10.56 -44.46 14.33
CA LYS A 275 9.75 -45.01 15.43
C LYS A 275 8.51 -44.14 15.77
N LYS A 276 8.61 -42.84 15.59
CA LYS A 276 7.47 -41.92 15.76
C LYS A 276 6.44 -42.12 14.64
N MET A 277 6.91 -42.31 13.40
CA MET A 277 6.04 -42.59 12.26
C MET A 277 5.38 -43.96 12.34
N GLU A 278 6.12 -44.99 12.77
CA GLU A 278 5.55 -46.34 13.01
C GLU A 278 4.40 -46.31 14.02
N LYS A 279 4.55 -45.53 15.12
CA LYS A 279 3.49 -45.36 16.09
C LYS A 279 2.26 -44.65 15.49
N GLU A 280 2.47 -43.62 14.68
CA GLU A 280 1.39 -42.91 14.02
C GLU A 280 0.65 -43.79 12.99
N ILE A 281 1.39 -44.58 12.22
CA ILE A 281 0.82 -45.57 11.29
C ILE A 281 0.04 -46.68 12.06
N ALA A 282 0.60 -47.18 13.15
CA ALA A 282 -0.10 -48.14 14.00
C ALA A 282 -1.37 -47.57 14.62
N HIS A 283 -1.34 -46.27 15.02
CA HIS A 283 -2.49 -45.59 15.53
C HIS A 283 -3.56 -45.42 14.47
N LEU A 284 -3.17 -45.03 13.23
CA LEU A 284 -4.08 -44.95 12.07
C LEU A 284 -4.76 -46.27 11.78
N ALA A 285 -4.05 -47.42 11.89
CA ALA A 285 -4.61 -48.76 11.68
C ALA A 285 -5.68 -49.14 12.69
N THR A 286 -5.64 -48.57 13.90
CA THR A 286 -6.58 -48.90 14.99
C THR A 286 -7.75 -47.95 15.11
N MET A 287 -7.72 -46.80 14.40
CA MET A 287 -8.78 -45.78 14.47
C MET A 287 -9.98 -46.18 13.59
N PRO A 288 -11.22 -45.92 14.00
CA PRO A 288 -12.39 -46.07 13.12
C PRO A 288 -12.29 -45.12 11.90
N PRO A 289 -12.62 -45.59 10.68
CA PRO A 289 -12.44 -44.85 9.42
C PRO A 289 -13.18 -43.52 9.36
N MET A 290 -14.28 -43.36 10.11
CA MET A 290 -15.18 -42.20 10.10
C MET A 290 -14.82 -41.14 11.13
N MET A 291 -13.77 -41.29 11.91
CA MET A 291 -13.34 -40.30 12.89
C MET A 291 -12.59 -39.14 12.23
N ALA A 292 -12.82 -37.93 12.70
CA ALA A 292 -12.09 -36.75 12.24
C ALA A 292 -10.57 -36.87 12.44
N GLU A 293 -10.13 -37.49 13.53
CA GLU A 293 -8.73 -37.80 13.83
C GLU A 293 -8.06 -38.69 12.78
N THR A 294 -8.79 -39.64 12.21
CA THR A 294 -8.25 -40.52 11.13
C THR A 294 -7.86 -39.70 9.91
N THR A 295 -8.67 -38.67 9.56
CA THR A 295 -8.38 -37.77 8.45
C THR A 295 -7.16 -36.88 8.79
N VAL A 296 -7.04 -36.41 10.02
CA VAL A 296 -5.90 -35.60 10.49
C VAL A 296 -4.60 -36.40 10.42
N SER A 297 -4.58 -37.66 10.94
CA SER A 297 -3.41 -38.54 10.89
C SER A 297 -3.06 -38.92 9.47
N ARG A 298 -4.04 -39.20 8.59
CA ARG A 298 -3.81 -39.47 7.17
C ARG A 298 -3.16 -38.29 6.48
N ASN A 299 -3.74 -37.07 6.61
CA ASN A 299 -3.17 -35.86 6.02
C ASN A 299 -1.74 -35.58 6.53
N TYR A 300 -1.49 -35.83 7.81
CA TYR A 300 -0.16 -35.69 8.40
C TYR A 300 0.83 -36.63 7.75
N LEU A 301 0.51 -37.92 7.64
CA LEU A 301 1.38 -38.91 7.00
C LEU A 301 1.59 -38.60 5.50
N GLU A 302 0.55 -38.14 4.79
CA GLU A 302 0.68 -37.71 3.39
C GLU A 302 1.66 -36.54 3.25
N TRP A 303 1.62 -35.55 4.13
CA TRP A 303 2.58 -34.47 4.12
C TRP A 303 3.99 -34.95 4.41
N ILE A 304 4.20 -35.79 5.43
CA ILE A 304 5.50 -36.35 5.78
C ILE A 304 6.10 -37.10 4.60
N PHE A 305 5.32 -37.96 3.91
CA PHE A 305 5.78 -38.72 2.78
C PHE A 305 5.88 -37.94 1.46
N SER A 306 5.28 -36.76 1.40
CA SER A 306 5.44 -35.83 0.26
C SER A 306 6.79 -35.10 0.28
N LEU A 307 7.47 -35.07 1.43
CA LEU A 307 8.73 -34.35 1.59
C LEU A 307 9.91 -35.16 1.02
N PRO A 308 10.79 -34.48 0.27
CA PRO A 308 11.98 -35.11 -0.30
C PRO A 308 13.11 -35.23 0.74
N TRP A 309 13.03 -36.20 1.61
CA TRP A 309 14.03 -36.40 2.68
C TRP A 309 15.43 -36.69 2.18
N LYS A 310 15.57 -37.38 1.02
CA LYS A 310 16.84 -37.78 0.39
C LYS A 310 17.04 -37.24 -1.01
N GLU A 311 15.97 -36.87 -1.71
CA GLU A 311 16.03 -36.53 -3.11
C GLU A 311 16.69 -35.15 -3.28
N GLU A 312 17.86 -35.14 -3.91
CA GLU A 312 18.60 -33.91 -4.26
C GLU A 312 18.75 -33.81 -5.78
N SER A 313 18.57 -32.58 -6.32
CA SER A 313 18.96 -32.29 -7.70
C SER A 313 20.47 -32.19 -7.79
N LYS A 314 21.07 -32.71 -8.90
CA LYS A 314 22.49 -32.50 -9.15
C LYS A 314 22.72 -31.06 -9.61
N ASP A 315 23.47 -30.29 -8.82
CA ASP A 315 23.80 -28.93 -9.17
C ASP A 315 24.74 -28.90 -10.38
N LEU A 316 24.34 -28.23 -11.45
CA LEU A 316 25.19 -27.96 -12.60
C LEU A 316 26.00 -26.70 -12.31
N LEU A 317 27.24 -26.85 -11.89
CA LEU A 317 28.14 -25.79 -11.47
C LEU A 317 29.05 -25.34 -12.63
N ASP A 318 28.46 -24.94 -13.77
CA ASP A 318 29.18 -24.36 -14.91
C ASP A 318 28.97 -22.86 -15.04
N LEU A 319 29.97 -22.07 -14.59
CA LEU A 319 29.95 -20.63 -14.64
C LEU A 319 29.80 -20.07 -16.07
N LYS A 320 30.38 -20.72 -17.07
CA LYS A 320 30.27 -20.29 -18.47
C LYS A 320 28.84 -20.44 -18.98
N LYS A 321 28.20 -21.56 -18.63
CA LYS A 321 26.78 -21.78 -18.95
C LYS A 321 25.88 -20.80 -18.19
N ALA A 322 26.17 -20.52 -16.91
CA ALA A 322 25.46 -19.54 -16.11
C ALA A 322 25.55 -18.12 -16.72
N ALA A 323 26.77 -17.70 -17.11
CA ALA A 323 26.98 -16.40 -17.75
C ALA A 323 26.17 -16.29 -19.07
N LYS A 324 26.20 -17.33 -19.89
CA LYS A 324 25.44 -17.35 -21.17
C LYS A 324 23.93 -17.25 -20.91
N LEU A 325 23.38 -17.99 -19.98
CA LEU A 325 21.96 -17.96 -19.63
C LEU A 325 21.53 -16.59 -19.08
N LEU A 326 22.35 -15.98 -18.24
CA LEU A 326 22.07 -14.64 -17.73
C LEU A 326 22.08 -13.59 -18.86
N ASP A 327 22.95 -13.75 -19.89
CA ASP A 327 22.98 -12.87 -21.04
C ASP A 327 21.82 -13.09 -22.01
N GLU A 328 21.35 -14.32 -22.13
CA GLU A 328 20.18 -14.66 -22.94
C GLU A 328 18.86 -14.15 -22.29
N ASP A 329 18.73 -14.27 -20.97
CA ASP A 329 17.50 -13.94 -20.26
C ASP A 329 17.39 -12.44 -19.89
N HIS A 330 18.52 -11.72 -19.78
CA HIS A 330 18.54 -10.33 -19.32
C HIS A 330 19.37 -9.43 -20.22
N TYR A 331 18.79 -8.32 -20.62
CA TYR A 331 19.50 -7.30 -21.40
C TYR A 331 20.27 -6.33 -20.48
N GLY A 332 21.52 -6.05 -20.79
CA GLY A 332 22.36 -5.12 -20.02
C GLY A 332 22.73 -5.67 -18.63
N LEU A 333 22.75 -4.81 -17.63
CA LEU A 333 22.99 -5.11 -16.22
C LEU A 333 24.31 -5.89 -15.94
N ALA A 334 25.39 -5.52 -16.65
CA ALA A 334 26.67 -6.23 -16.62
C ALA A 334 27.23 -6.38 -15.19
N LYS A 335 27.27 -5.29 -14.41
CA LYS A 335 27.76 -5.31 -13.01
C LYS A 335 26.96 -6.28 -12.12
N ILE A 336 25.66 -6.39 -12.33
CA ILE A 336 24.79 -7.28 -11.55
C ILE A 336 25.05 -8.73 -11.93
N LYS A 337 25.16 -9.02 -13.22
CA LYS A 337 25.50 -10.36 -13.71
C LYS A 337 26.87 -10.81 -13.19
N GLU A 338 27.86 -9.93 -13.21
CA GLU A 338 29.18 -10.21 -12.68
C GLU A 338 29.11 -10.59 -11.19
N ARG A 339 28.39 -9.78 -10.39
CA ARG A 339 28.22 -10.05 -8.97
C ARG A 339 27.50 -11.38 -8.68
N ILE A 340 26.50 -11.74 -9.51
CA ILE A 340 25.86 -13.06 -9.43
C ILE A 340 26.86 -14.17 -9.76
N LEU A 341 27.71 -13.99 -10.78
CA LEU A 341 28.74 -14.97 -11.15
C LEU A 341 29.83 -15.13 -10.08
N GLU A 342 30.26 -14.01 -9.46
CA GLU A 342 31.17 -14.03 -8.31
C GLU A 342 30.59 -14.86 -7.16
N TYR A 343 29.33 -14.58 -6.80
CA TYR A 343 28.63 -15.35 -5.76
C TYR A 343 28.55 -16.85 -6.10
N LEU A 344 28.19 -17.19 -7.34
CA LEU A 344 28.13 -18.58 -7.79
C LEU A 344 29.52 -19.23 -7.79
N ALA A 345 30.58 -18.49 -8.11
CA ALA A 345 31.96 -18.98 -8.07
C ALA A 345 32.38 -19.35 -6.64
N VAL A 346 32.05 -18.51 -5.64
CA VAL A 346 32.30 -18.82 -4.23
C VAL A 346 31.61 -20.10 -3.81
N ARG A 347 30.34 -20.28 -4.20
CA ARG A 347 29.57 -21.51 -3.91
C ARG A 347 30.19 -22.76 -4.56
N ILE A 348 30.81 -22.63 -5.73
CA ILE A 348 31.50 -23.72 -6.40
C ILE A 348 32.79 -24.08 -5.65
N LEU A 349 33.56 -23.07 -5.24
CA LEU A 349 34.87 -23.26 -4.58
C LEU A 349 34.72 -23.77 -3.13
N ALA A 350 33.67 -23.32 -2.45
CA ALA A 350 33.44 -23.63 -1.04
C ALA A 350 31.97 -24.02 -0.81
N PRO A 351 31.52 -25.21 -1.20
CA PRO A 351 30.10 -25.63 -1.10
C PRO A 351 29.57 -25.63 0.34
N GLU A 352 30.45 -25.87 1.33
CA GLU A 352 30.09 -25.89 2.75
C GLU A 352 30.19 -24.49 3.42
N ALA A 353 30.66 -23.48 2.68
CA ALA A 353 30.78 -22.13 3.24
C ALA A 353 29.39 -21.52 3.49
N LYS A 354 29.28 -20.83 4.62
CA LYS A 354 28.10 -20.03 4.97
C LYS A 354 28.08 -18.79 4.06
N ALA A 355 27.40 -18.87 2.93
CA ALA A 355 27.24 -17.74 2.03
C ALA A 355 26.05 -16.86 2.46
N PRO A 356 26.14 -15.53 2.37
CA PRO A 356 25.00 -14.64 2.62
C PRO A 356 23.90 -14.91 1.61
N ILE A 357 22.67 -14.51 1.93
CA ILE A 357 21.52 -14.66 1.06
C ILE A 357 21.50 -13.51 0.06
N ILE A 358 21.41 -13.82 -1.24
CA ILE A 358 21.23 -12.76 -2.25
C ILE A 358 19.87 -12.11 -2.07
N CYS A 359 19.85 -10.79 -1.88
CA CYS A 359 18.64 -9.98 -1.89
C CYS A 359 18.66 -8.97 -3.04
N PHE A 360 17.76 -9.15 -4.00
CA PHE A 360 17.56 -8.18 -5.08
C PHE A 360 16.68 -7.05 -4.63
N VAL A 361 17.22 -5.83 -4.60
CA VAL A 361 16.51 -4.62 -4.19
C VAL A 361 16.31 -3.69 -5.39
N GLY A 362 15.15 -3.08 -5.51
CA GLY A 362 14.90 -2.08 -6.55
C GLY A 362 13.42 -1.93 -6.92
N PRO A 363 13.09 -0.98 -7.79
CA PRO A 363 11.71 -0.69 -8.15
C PRO A 363 10.98 -1.87 -8.80
N PRO A 364 9.65 -1.85 -8.82
CA PRO A 364 8.87 -2.90 -9.45
C PRO A 364 9.14 -2.99 -10.96
N GLY A 365 9.18 -4.21 -11.49
CA GLY A 365 9.33 -4.43 -12.93
C GLY A 365 10.75 -4.39 -13.47
N VAL A 366 11.80 -4.32 -12.64
CA VAL A 366 13.21 -4.37 -13.07
C VAL A 366 13.75 -5.79 -13.25
N GLY A 367 12.93 -6.81 -12.99
CA GLY A 367 13.32 -8.20 -13.26
C GLY A 367 13.84 -8.98 -12.06
N LYS A 368 13.67 -8.53 -10.81
CA LYS A 368 14.12 -9.22 -9.60
C LYS A 368 13.77 -10.72 -9.58
N THR A 369 12.50 -11.04 -9.71
CA THR A 369 12.00 -12.44 -9.76
C THR A 369 12.53 -13.21 -10.98
N SER A 370 12.79 -12.51 -12.08
CA SER A 370 13.34 -13.11 -13.31
C SER A 370 14.79 -13.55 -13.12
N PHE A 371 15.62 -12.74 -12.42
CA PHE A 371 16.99 -13.11 -12.08
C PHE A 371 17.05 -14.38 -11.23
N ALA A 372 16.23 -14.48 -10.19
CA ALA A 372 16.17 -15.68 -9.35
C ALA A 372 15.81 -16.92 -10.16
N ARG A 373 14.89 -16.80 -11.13
CA ARG A 373 14.54 -17.91 -12.03
C ARG A 373 15.70 -18.29 -12.97
N SER A 374 16.42 -17.29 -13.47
CA SER A 374 17.59 -17.56 -14.34
C SER A 374 18.73 -18.20 -13.58
N ILE A 375 18.95 -17.83 -12.30
CA ILE A 375 19.90 -18.51 -11.41
C ILE A 375 19.47 -19.96 -11.20
N ALA A 376 18.19 -20.22 -10.91
CA ALA A 376 17.70 -21.59 -10.75
C ALA A 376 17.94 -22.46 -11.99
N ARG A 377 17.66 -21.90 -13.20
CA ARG A 377 17.95 -22.57 -14.48
C ARG A 377 19.44 -22.80 -14.70
N ALA A 378 20.28 -21.84 -14.33
CA ALA A 378 21.73 -21.95 -14.47
C ALA A 378 22.32 -23.05 -13.59
N LEU A 379 21.76 -23.25 -12.40
CA LEU A 379 22.16 -24.27 -11.44
C LEU A 379 21.43 -25.61 -11.61
N ASP A 380 20.48 -25.71 -12.53
CA ASP A 380 19.55 -26.83 -12.72
C ASP A 380 18.75 -27.18 -11.46
N LYS A 381 18.43 -26.16 -10.64
CA LYS A 381 17.61 -26.27 -9.43
C LYS A 381 16.12 -26.09 -9.72
N LYS A 382 15.29 -26.79 -8.98
CA LYS A 382 13.85 -26.52 -8.96
C LYS A 382 13.60 -25.15 -8.35
N PHE A 383 12.75 -24.35 -9.01
CA PHE A 383 12.41 -22.99 -8.59
C PHE A 383 11.04 -22.96 -7.95
N VAL A 384 10.95 -22.49 -6.71
CA VAL A 384 9.69 -22.23 -6.02
C VAL A 384 9.69 -20.80 -5.48
N ARG A 385 8.56 -20.11 -5.61
CA ARG A 385 8.37 -18.75 -5.11
C ARG A 385 7.46 -18.79 -3.88
N ILE A 386 7.90 -18.16 -2.81
CA ILE A 386 7.13 -17.88 -1.59
C ILE A 386 6.87 -16.37 -1.56
N SER A 387 5.62 -15.96 -1.58
CA SER A 387 5.26 -14.55 -1.38
C SER A 387 5.15 -14.27 0.11
N LEU A 388 5.95 -13.32 0.59
CA LEU A 388 5.96 -12.88 1.98
C LEU A 388 5.09 -11.64 2.22
N GLY A 389 4.64 -10.99 1.13
CA GLY A 389 3.77 -9.83 1.22
C GLY A 389 2.40 -10.18 1.82
N GLY A 390 2.07 -9.55 2.95
CA GLY A 390 0.81 -9.79 3.67
C GLY A 390 0.86 -10.90 4.72
N ILE A 391 2.05 -11.45 5.00
CA ILE A 391 2.24 -12.37 6.13
C ILE A 391 2.35 -11.54 7.41
N HIS A 392 1.46 -11.84 8.37
CA HIS A 392 1.41 -11.20 9.68
C HIS A 392 1.50 -12.19 10.83
N ASP A 393 1.31 -13.50 10.56
CA ASP A 393 1.32 -14.57 11.54
C ASP A 393 2.55 -15.47 11.34
N GLU A 394 3.28 -15.72 12.43
CA GLU A 394 4.41 -16.67 12.47
C GLU A 394 3.98 -18.07 12.03
N ALA A 395 2.74 -18.46 12.30
CA ALA A 395 2.21 -19.76 11.94
C ALA A 395 2.15 -19.99 10.41
N GLU A 396 2.09 -18.94 9.58
CA GLU A 396 2.22 -19.09 8.14
C GLU A 396 3.61 -19.60 7.72
N ILE A 397 4.64 -19.29 8.51
CA ILE A 397 6.04 -19.73 8.24
C ILE A 397 6.33 -21.08 8.88
N ARG A 398 5.98 -21.23 10.16
CA ARG A 398 6.27 -22.43 10.97
C ARG A 398 5.14 -23.46 11.01
N GLY A 399 4.02 -23.23 10.32
CA GLY A 399 2.87 -24.10 10.37
C GLY A 399 2.04 -23.99 11.66
N HIS A 400 0.82 -24.47 11.61
CA HIS A 400 -0.09 -24.56 12.75
C HIS A 400 0.06 -25.90 13.45
N ARG A 401 -0.15 -25.95 14.74
CA ARG A 401 -0.17 -27.24 15.48
C ARG A 401 -1.28 -28.13 14.92
N ARG A 402 -0.96 -29.39 14.63
CA ARG A 402 -1.86 -30.36 13.98
C ARG A 402 -3.19 -30.63 14.70
N THR A 403 -3.29 -30.23 15.98
CA THR A 403 -4.50 -30.39 16.80
C THR A 403 -5.64 -29.46 16.41
N TYR A 404 -5.39 -28.42 15.61
CA TYR A 404 -6.43 -27.51 15.15
C TYR A 404 -7.08 -28.01 13.85
N ILE A 405 -8.39 -27.85 13.74
CA ILE A 405 -9.13 -28.17 12.51
C ILE A 405 -8.66 -27.23 11.38
N GLY A 406 -8.24 -27.79 10.26
CA GLY A 406 -7.72 -27.03 9.13
C GLY A 406 -6.25 -26.63 9.24
N SER A 407 -5.50 -27.21 10.20
CA SER A 407 -4.07 -26.99 10.31
C SER A 407 -3.33 -27.44 9.06
N MET A 408 -2.29 -26.67 8.69
CA MET A 408 -1.42 -26.93 7.54
C MET A 408 0.03 -26.69 7.92
N PRO A 409 1.00 -27.33 7.22
CA PRO A 409 2.41 -27.01 7.38
C PRO A 409 2.71 -25.58 6.95
N GLY A 410 3.82 -25.05 7.41
CA GLY A 410 4.29 -23.73 7.04
C GLY A 410 4.75 -23.67 5.58
N ARG A 411 4.81 -22.45 5.06
CA ARG A 411 5.11 -22.17 3.64
C ARG A 411 6.45 -22.72 3.17
N PHE A 412 7.45 -22.85 4.06
CA PHE A 412 8.73 -23.48 3.68
C PHE A 412 8.57 -24.97 3.40
N ILE A 413 7.90 -25.68 4.28
CA ILE A 413 7.62 -27.10 4.14
C ILE A 413 6.75 -27.37 2.91
N GLU A 414 5.72 -26.55 2.71
CA GLU A 414 4.87 -26.61 1.51
C GLU A 414 5.70 -26.40 0.23
N ALA A 415 6.58 -25.40 0.21
CA ALA A 415 7.45 -25.12 -0.93
C ALA A 415 8.41 -26.26 -1.24
N ILE A 416 8.99 -26.90 -0.21
CA ILE A 416 9.87 -28.06 -0.36
C ILE A 416 9.11 -29.27 -0.91
N ALA A 417 7.90 -29.55 -0.40
CA ALA A 417 7.05 -30.63 -0.91
C ALA A 417 6.70 -30.40 -2.40
N HIS A 418 6.39 -29.19 -2.79
CA HIS A 418 6.13 -28.83 -4.19
C HIS A 418 7.39 -28.95 -5.08
N ALA A 419 8.55 -28.62 -4.55
CA ALA A 419 9.82 -28.73 -5.27
C ALA A 419 10.21 -30.20 -5.56
N LYS A 420 9.80 -31.12 -4.70
CA LYS A 420 10.18 -32.56 -4.73
C LYS A 420 11.69 -32.77 -4.70
N THR A 421 12.47 -31.85 -4.20
CA THR A 421 13.92 -31.90 -4.02
C THR A 421 14.30 -31.17 -2.74
N LYS A 422 15.31 -31.69 -2.02
CA LYS A 422 15.79 -31.13 -0.75
C LYS A 422 16.57 -29.83 -0.94
N ASN A 423 17.12 -29.58 -2.13
CA ASN A 423 18.00 -28.48 -2.47
C ASN A 423 17.43 -27.50 -3.56
N PRO A 424 16.12 -27.10 -3.51
CA PRO A 424 15.57 -26.19 -4.49
C PRO A 424 16.15 -24.78 -4.34
N LEU A 425 15.86 -23.91 -5.31
CA LEU A 425 15.96 -22.48 -5.12
C LEU A 425 14.60 -21.95 -4.65
N LEU A 426 14.58 -21.39 -3.44
CA LEU A 426 13.40 -20.71 -2.87
C LEU A 426 13.56 -19.22 -3.01
N LEU A 427 12.62 -18.60 -3.71
CA LEU A 427 12.52 -17.15 -3.83
C LEU A 427 11.57 -16.61 -2.77
N LEU A 428 12.09 -15.81 -1.86
CA LEU A 428 11.37 -15.06 -0.86
C LEU A 428 10.99 -13.70 -1.44
N ASP A 429 9.79 -13.58 -1.98
CA ASP A 429 9.38 -12.39 -2.71
C ASP A 429 8.69 -11.39 -1.79
N GLU A 430 9.04 -10.10 -1.95
CA GLU A 430 8.51 -8.97 -1.16
C GLU A 430 8.82 -9.08 0.35
N ILE A 431 10.09 -9.37 0.71
CA ILE A 431 10.52 -9.48 2.11
C ILE A 431 10.41 -8.14 2.88
N ASP A 432 10.42 -7.02 2.17
CA ASP A 432 10.21 -5.67 2.68
C ASP A 432 8.77 -5.40 3.17
N LYS A 433 7.85 -6.32 2.89
CA LYS A 433 6.43 -6.21 3.28
C LYS A 433 6.05 -7.17 4.42
N VAL A 434 7.02 -7.79 5.04
CA VAL A 434 6.80 -8.60 6.25
C VAL A 434 6.49 -7.65 7.40
N GLY A 435 5.26 -7.72 7.92
CA GLY A 435 4.82 -6.91 9.05
C GLY A 435 5.05 -7.62 10.37
N SER A 436 5.22 -6.86 11.46
CA SER A 436 5.08 -7.37 12.82
C SER A 436 3.75 -6.89 13.39
N ASP A 437 2.91 -7.81 13.84
CA ASP A 437 1.63 -7.50 14.46
C ASP A 437 1.56 -8.13 15.86
N PHE A 438 0.55 -7.78 16.65
CA PHE A 438 0.29 -8.35 17.98
C PHE A 438 0.10 -9.89 18.00
N ARG A 439 0.05 -10.53 16.82
CA ARG A 439 -0.20 -11.97 16.65
C ARG A 439 1.04 -12.82 16.46
N GLY A 440 2.23 -12.24 16.37
CA GLY A 440 3.48 -12.99 16.20
C GLY A 440 4.59 -12.16 15.55
N ASP A 441 5.79 -12.72 15.50
CA ASP A 441 6.95 -12.14 14.84
C ASP A 441 7.41 -13.02 13.67
N PRO A 442 6.83 -12.84 12.46
CA PRO A 442 7.27 -13.57 11.28
C PRO A 442 8.76 -13.40 10.96
N ALA A 443 9.35 -12.26 11.35
CA ALA A 443 10.77 -12.00 11.12
C ALA A 443 11.64 -12.95 11.91
N SER A 444 11.29 -13.27 13.16
CA SER A 444 12.00 -14.29 13.96
C SER A 444 11.92 -15.69 13.34
N ALA A 445 10.74 -16.06 12.82
CA ALA A 445 10.59 -17.35 12.14
C ALA A 445 11.42 -17.43 10.83
N LEU A 446 11.49 -16.31 10.09
CA LEU A 446 12.36 -16.19 8.92
C LEU A 446 13.84 -16.29 9.29
N LEU A 447 14.25 -15.68 10.41
CA LEU A 447 15.64 -15.77 10.88
C LEU A 447 16.05 -17.19 11.14
N GLU A 448 15.21 -18.00 11.80
CA GLU A 448 15.50 -19.43 12.03
C GLU A 448 15.69 -20.21 10.71
N ALA A 449 14.81 -19.99 9.72
CA ALA A 449 14.89 -20.66 8.45
C ALA A 449 16.11 -20.21 7.61
N LEU A 450 16.53 -18.95 7.76
CA LEU A 450 17.58 -18.34 6.96
C LEU A 450 18.96 -18.37 7.61
N ASP A 451 19.04 -18.62 8.92
CA ASP A 451 20.30 -18.70 9.63
C ASP A 451 20.98 -20.06 9.36
N PRO A 452 22.17 -20.09 8.76
CA PRO A 452 22.89 -21.33 8.49
C PRO A 452 23.25 -22.17 9.74
N GLU A 453 23.19 -21.59 10.93
CA GLU A 453 23.42 -22.32 12.19
C GLU A 453 22.17 -23.03 12.68
N GLN A 454 20.98 -22.48 12.40
CA GLN A 454 19.69 -22.97 12.89
C GLN A 454 18.94 -23.77 11.83
N ASN A 455 19.07 -23.44 10.55
CA ASN A 455 18.27 -24.00 9.45
C ASN A 455 18.51 -25.50 9.18
N LYS A 456 19.56 -26.11 9.75
CA LYS A 456 19.78 -27.56 9.70
C LYS A 456 18.71 -28.34 10.43
N ALA A 457 18.03 -27.71 11.38
CA ALA A 457 16.99 -28.31 12.20
C ALA A 457 15.76 -27.41 12.27
N PHE A 458 15.31 -26.90 11.12
CA PHE A 458 14.13 -26.04 11.04
C PHE A 458 12.90 -26.78 11.56
N HIS A 459 12.23 -26.19 12.55
CA HIS A 459 11.08 -26.79 13.21
C HIS A 459 9.76 -26.22 12.70
N ASP A 460 8.98 -27.08 12.05
CA ASP A 460 7.61 -26.79 11.64
C ASP A 460 6.63 -27.40 12.64
N ASN A 461 5.70 -26.64 13.15
CA ASN A 461 4.75 -27.04 14.19
C ASN A 461 3.76 -28.13 13.73
N TYR A 462 3.48 -28.20 12.43
CA TYR A 462 2.59 -29.22 11.87
C TYR A 462 3.30 -30.54 11.70
N ILE A 463 4.49 -30.53 11.10
CA ILE A 463 5.29 -31.72 10.82
C ILE A 463 5.90 -32.28 12.11
N ASP A 464 6.27 -31.40 13.04
CA ASP A 464 6.87 -31.78 14.35
C ASP A 464 8.07 -32.74 14.23
N ILE A 465 8.80 -32.60 13.13
CA ILE A 465 10.07 -33.26 12.81
C ILE A 465 10.98 -32.18 12.21
N PRO A 466 12.19 -31.99 12.73
CA PRO A 466 13.13 -31.04 12.16
C PRO A 466 13.44 -31.37 10.71
N PHE A 467 13.39 -30.37 9.84
CA PHE A 467 13.77 -30.52 8.44
C PHE A 467 15.02 -29.70 8.14
N ASP A 468 15.97 -30.32 7.43
CA ASP A 468 17.23 -29.69 7.08
C ASP A 468 17.09 -28.80 5.83
N LEU A 469 17.08 -27.48 6.04
CA LEU A 469 17.03 -26.45 5.00
C LEU A 469 18.42 -25.97 4.55
N SER A 470 19.53 -26.51 5.09
CA SER A 470 20.90 -26.02 4.83
C SER A 470 21.32 -26.10 3.37
N LYS A 471 20.72 -27.02 2.59
CA LYS A 471 20.99 -27.20 1.15
C LYS A 471 20.08 -26.37 0.24
N VAL A 472 19.11 -25.68 0.80
CA VAL A 472 18.20 -24.78 0.06
C VAL A 472 18.97 -23.54 -0.38
N PHE A 473 18.77 -23.11 -1.61
CA PHE A 473 19.31 -21.87 -2.12
C PHE A 473 18.28 -20.76 -1.95
N PHE A 474 18.47 -19.92 -0.95
CA PHE A 474 17.58 -18.80 -0.69
C PHE A 474 17.96 -17.57 -1.51
N VAL A 475 16.97 -16.96 -2.13
CA VAL A 475 17.06 -15.64 -2.80
C VAL A 475 15.90 -14.79 -2.30
N ALA A 476 16.16 -13.56 -1.94
CA ALA A 476 15.13 -12.61 -1.51
C ALA A 476 14.92 -11.50 -2.54
N THR A 477 13.73 -10.89 -2.53
CA THR A 477 13.47 -9.66 -3.28
C THR A 477 12.83 -8.62 -2.37
N ALA A 478 13.18 -7.36 -2.57
CA ALA A 478 12.61 -6.22 -1.87
C ALA A 478 12.42 -5.04 -2.83
N ASN A 479 11.50 -4.15 -2.53
CA ASN A 479 11.42 -2.88 -3.24
C ASN A 479 12.27 -1.81 -2.55
N THR A 480 12.28 -1.83 -1.22
CA THR A 480 13.08 -0.91 -0.37
C THR A 480 13.85 -1.71 0.68
N VAL A 481 14.94 -1.14 1.18
CA VAL A 481 15.74 -1.72 2.26
C VAL A 481 15.23 -1.27 3.63
N SER A 482 14.65 -0.07 3.69
CA SER A 482 14.30 0.63 4.94
C SER A 482 13.29 -0.09 5.83
N THR A 483 12.46 -0.94 5.26
CA THR A 483 11.42 -1.69 5.99
C THR A 483 11.84 -3.11 6.37
N ILE A 484 13.01 -3.57 5.90
CA ILE A 484 13.52 -4.90 6.24
C ILE A 484 14.14 -4.84 7.65
N PRO A 485 13.80 -5.77 8.56
CA PRO A 485 14.41 -5.85 9.87
C PRO A 485 15.94 -5.98 9.80
N ALA A 486 16.67 -5.21 10.62
CA ALA A 486 18.15 -5.15 10.62
C ALA A 486 18.79 -6.54 10.76
N ALA A 487 18.22 -7.40 11.60
CA ALA A 487 18.71 -8.76 11.81
C ALA A 487 18.66 -9.64 10.54
N LEU A 488 17.69 -9.41 9.66
CA LEU A 488 17.62 -10.07 8.35
C LEU A 488 18.62 -9.45 7.37
N LEU A 489 18.78 -8.13 7.38
CA LEU A 489 19.72 -7.42 6.52
C LEU A 489 21.17 -7.87 6.73
N ASP A 490 21.58 -8.11 7.98
CA ASP A 490 22.93 -8.59 8.33
C ASP A 490 23.28 -9.95 7.69
N ARG A 491 22.29 -10.70 7.26
CA ARG A 491 22.45 -12.02 6.61
C ARG A 491 22.35 -11.96 5.08
N MET A 492 22.10 -10.76 4.54
CA MET A 492 21.82 -10.58 3.11
C MET A 492 22.94 -9.85 2.40
N GLU A 493 23.27 -10.33 1.21
CA GLU A 493 24.04 -9.58 0.24
C GLU A 493 23.07 -8.82 -0.67
N LEU A 494 23.07 -7.49 -0.54
CA LEU A 494 22.19 -6.62 -1.31
C LEU A 494 22.74 -6.40 -2.71
N ILE A 495 21.91 -6.70 -3.71
CA ILE A 495 22.17 -6.41 -5.13
C ILE A 495 21.12 -5.43 -5.60
N GLU A 496 21.52 -4.17 -5.77
CA GLU A 496 20.59 -3.13 -6.20
C GLU A 496 20.36 -3.17 -7.71
N LEU A 497 19.10 -3.27 -8.09
CA LEU A 497 18.65 -3.17 -9.47
C LEU A 497 18.04 -1.78 -9.70
N SER A 498 18.74 -0.97 -10.46
CA SER A 498 18.23 0.33 -10.91
C SER A 498 17.19 0.20 -12.02
N GLY A 499 16.48 1.28 -12.31
CA GLY A 499 15.58 1.36 -13.45
C GLY A 499 16.31 1.29 -14.80
N TYR A 500 15.54 1.05 -15.87
CA TYR A 500 16.03 0.96 -17.23
C TYR A 500 15.94 2.30 -17.97
N THR A 501 16.94 2.57 -18.80
CA THR A 501 16.86 3.66 -19.78
C THR A 501 15.81 3.38 -20.86
N GLU A 502 15.39 4.41 -21.59
CA GLU A 502 14.48 4.25 -22.73
C GLU A 502 15.03 3.27 -23.78
N GLU A 503 16.32 3.37 -24.08
CA GLU A 503 17.02 2.48 -25.01
C GLU A 503 16.99 1.03 -24.53
N GLU A 504 17.26 0.81 -23.26
CA GLU A 504 17.18 -0.54 -22.65
C GLU A 504 15.76 -1.08 -22.66
N LYS A 505 14.74 -0.25 -22.33
CA LYS A 505 13.33 -0.64 -22.40
C LYS A 505 12.91 -1.04 -23.82
N VAL A 506 13.38 -0.31 -24.84
CA VAL A 506 13.12 -0.68 -26.25
C VAL A 506 13.75 -2.05 -26.59
N GLN A 507 15.00 -2.29 -26.17
CA GLN A 507 15.66 -3.57 -26.43
C GLN A 507 15.00 -4.73 -25.65
N ILE A 508 14.65 -4.50 -24.39
CA ILE A 508 13.91 -5.48 -23.57
C ILE A 508 12.56 -5.80 -24.21
N ALA A 509 11.83 -4.78 -24.68
CA ALA A 509 10.57 -4.98 -25.35
C ALA A 509 10.71 -5.85 -26.58
N LYS A 510 11.70 -5.59 -27.44
CA LYS A 510 11.95 -6.34 -28.69
C LYS A 510 12.37 -7.78 -28.43
N LYS A 511 13.33 -7.97 -27.51
CA LYS A 511 13.92 -9.30 -27.26
C LYS A 511 13.01 -10.21 -26.46
N TYR A 512 12.27 -9.67 -25.47
CA TYR A 512 11.59 -10.50 -24.48
C TYR A 512 10.07 -10.23 -24.39
N LEU A 513 9.62 -8.96 -24.30
CA LEU A 513 8.21 -8.70 -23.98
C LEU A 513 7.31 -8.98 -25.19
N ILE A 514 7.67 -8.50 -26.37
CA ILE A 514 6.87 -8.67 -27.59
C ILE A 514 6.73 -10.15 -27.98
N PRO A 515 7.81 -10.96 -28.09
CA PRO A 515 7.69 -12.37 -28.38
C PRO A 515 6.78 -13.10 -27.38
N ARG A 516 7.01 -12.88 -26.08
CA ARG A 516 6.21 -13.48 -25.01
C ARG A 516 4.74 -13.07 -25.05
N GLN A 517 4.44 -11.80 -25.32
CA GLN A 517 3.06 -11.32 -25.39
C GLN A 517 2.35 -11.79 -26.68
N ARG A 518 3.05 -11.93 -27.77
CA ARG A 518 2.50 -12.54 -29.00
C ARG A 518 2.12 -14.00 -28.76
N GLU A 519 3.02 -14.80 -28.23
CA GLU A 519 2.79 -16.20 -27.89
C GLU A 519 1.58 -16.37 -26.95
N ARG A 520 1.54 -15.60 -25.86
CA ARG A 520 0.45 -15.64 -24.87
C ARG A 520 -0.92 -15.27 -25.45
N ASN A 521 -0.96 -14.46 -26.49
CA ASN A 521 -2.19 -13.99 -27.15
C ASN A 521 -2.44 -14.69 -28.49
N GLY A 522 -1.67 -15.72 -28.86
CA GLY A 522 -1.86 -16.52 -30.07
C GLY A 522 -1.59 -15.75 -31.39
N LEU A 523 -0.78 -14.68 -31.35
CA LEU A 523 -0.46 -13.84 -32.50
C LEU A 523 0.83 -14.27 -33.20
N LYS A 524 0.83 -14.27 -34.53
CA LYS A 524 2.03 -14.46 -35.35
C LYS A 524 2.83 -13.17 -35.45
N THR A 525 4.10 -13.28 -35.84
CA THR A 525 4.98 -12.11 -36.05
C THR A 525 4.45 -11.16 -37.11
N ALA A 526 3.77 -11.66 -38.12
CA ALA A 526 3.16 -10.89 -39.21
C ALA A 526 1.92 -10.08 -38.78
N ASP A 527 1.22 -10.52 -37.74
CA ASP A 527 -0.05 -9.91 -37.31
C ASP A 527 0.13 -8.54 -36.63
N LEU A 528 1.29 -8.33 -36.00
CA LEU A 528 1.55 -7.13 -35.24
C LEU A 528 3.04 -6.78 -35.25
N HIS A 529 3.37 -5.63 -35.79
CA HIS A 529 4.76 -5.16 -35.92
C HIS A 529 5.01 -3.94 -35.02
N PHE A 530 6.12 -3.96 -34.28
CA PHE A 530 6.54 -2.86 -33.42
C PHE A 530 7.83 -2.23 -33.96
N THR A 531 7.76 -0.97 -34.34
CA THR A 531 8.95 -0.17 -34.71
C THR A 531 9.56 0.47 -33.46
N ASP A 532 10.84 0.85 -33.53
CA ASP A 532 11.52 1.54 -32.42
C ASP A 532 10.85 2.88 -32.09
N ALA A 533 10.42 3.62 -33.09
CA ALA A 533 9.70 4.89 -32.92
C ALA A 533 8.37 4.69 -32.17
N LEU A 534 7.64 3.62 -32.50
CA LEU A 534 6.41 3.27 -31.84
C LEU A 534 6.64 2.88 -30.38
N LEU A 535 7.65 2.05 -30.11
CA LEU A 535 8.00 1.63 -28.74
C LEU A 535 8.41 2.84 -27.90
N ARG A 536 9.21 3.76 -28.43
CA ARG A 536 9.56 5.01 -27.75
C ARG A 536 8.31 5.86 -27.45
N LYS A 537 7.36 5.97 -28.39
CA LYS A 537 6.10 6.68 -28.14
C LYS A 537 5.29 6.00 -27.02
N ILE A 538 5.21 4.66 -27.03
CA ILE A 538 4.54 3.91 -25.95
C ILE A 538 5.20 4.19 -24.61
N ILE A 539 6.53 4.10 -24.54
CA ILE A 539 7.29 4.32 -23.31
C ILE A 539 7.07 5.75 -22.77
N ARG A 540 7.14 6.77 -23.63
CA ARG A 540 7.03 8.18 -23.22
C ARG A 540 5.61 8.62 -22.87
N SER A 541 4.61 8.10 -23.63
CA SER A 541 3.25 8.66 -23.57
C SER A 541 2.23 7.76 -22.83
N TYR A 542 2.55 6.49 -22.62
CA TYR A 542 1.61 5.55 -22.00
C TYR A 542 2.16 4.82 -20.77
N THR A 543 3.47 4.98 -20.47
CA THR A 543 4.09 4.37 -19.29
C THR A 543 4.95 5.39 -18.53
N ARG A 544 4.90 5.32 -17.18
CA ARG A 544 5.75 6.14 -16.29
C ARG A 544 6.25 5.25 -15.16
N GLU A 545 7.30 4.48 -15.46
CA GLU A 545 7.86 3.49 -14.53
C GLU A 545 9.37 3.37 -14.69
N ALA A 546 10.06 2.99 -13.61
CA ALA A 546 11.49 2.65 -13.66
C ALA A 546 11.74 1.33 -14.40
N GLY A 547 10.87 0.34 -14.20
CA GLY A 547 10.95 -0.99 -14.82
C GLY A 547 10.25 -1.09 -16.17
N VAL A 548 9.73 -2.29 -16.48
CA VAL A 548 9.04 -2.63 -17.75
C VAL A 548 7.70 -3.32 -17.54
N ARG A 549 7.12 -3.27 -16.33
CA ARG A 549 5.87 -3.98 -16.00
C ARG A 549 4.65 -3.36 -16.68
N GLU A 550 4.58 -2.04 -16.69
CA GLU A 550 3.50 -1.30 -17.36
C GLU A 550 3.66 -1.36 -18.88
N LEU A 551 4.90 -1.31 -19.37
CA LEU A 551 5.21 -1.51 -20.77
C LEU A 551 4.77 -2.91 -21.25
N GLU A 552 5.02 -3.96 -20.47
CA GLU A 552 4.54 -5.31 -20.76
C GLU A 552 3.01 -5.37 -20.80
N ARG A 553 2.33 -4.75 -19.82
CA ARG A 553 0.86 -4.68 -19.80
C ARG A 553 0.29 -3.94 -21.00
N THR A 554 0.93 -2.85 -21.41
CA THR A 554 0.53 -2.03 -22.57
C THR A 554 0.71 -2.79 -23.89
N ILE A 555 1.85 -3.47 -24.06
CA ILE A 555 2.08 -4.36 -25.20
C ILE A 555 1.04 -5.49 -25.23
N GLY A 556 0.76 -6.11 -24.10
CA GLY A 556 -0.27 -7.15 -23.97
C GLY A 556 -1.67 -6.64 -24.31
N ALA A 557 -2.02 -5.42 -23.92
CA ALA A 557 -3.29 -4.78 -24.29
C ALA A 557 -3.40 -4.55 -25.82
N LEU A 558 -2.32 -4.12 -26.45
CA LEU A 558 -2.26 -4.00 -27.92
C LEU A 558 -2.44 -5.36 -28.60
N CYS A 559 -1.75 -6.39 -28.12
CA CYS A 559 -1.90 -7.76 -28.63
C CYS A 559 -3.35 -8.25 -28.54
N ARG A 560 -4.02 -8.07 -27.39
CA ARG A 560 -5.42 -8.47 -27.22
C ARG A 560 -6.37 -7.71 -28.15
N LYS A 561 -6.18 -6.40 -28.32
CA LYS A 561 -7.04 -5.58 -29.19
C LYS A 561 -6.87 -5.93 -30.67
N VAL A 562 -5.65 -6.22 -31.10
CA VAL A 562 -5.40 -6.72 -32.45
C VAL A 562 -5.96 -8.12 -32.62
N GLY A 563 -5.74 -9.03 -31.66
CA GLY A 563 -6.32 -10.37 -31.67
C GLY A 563 -7.85 -10.37 -31.78
N LYS A 564 -8.53 -9.48 -31.02
CA LYS A 564 -9.98 -9.28 -31.15
C LYS A 564 -10.39 -8.93 -32.59
N LYS A 565 -9.70 -7.98 -33.23
CA LYS A 565 -10.00 -7.56 -34.61
C LYS A 565 -9.78 -8.69 -35.63
N ILE A 566 -8.72 -9.50 -35.43
CA ILE A 566 -8.44 -10.66 -36.28
C ILE A 566 -9.58 -11.69 -36.19
N VAL A 567 -10.03 -12.03 -34.95
CA VAL A 567 -11.11 -13.00 -34.74
C VAL A 567 -12.45 -12.52 -35.30
N LEU A 568 -12.72 -11.21 -35.22
CA LEU A 568 -13.94 -10.60 -35.79
C LEU A 568 -13.86 -10.48 -37.32
N ALA A 569 -12.79 -10.94 -37.97
CA ALA A 569 -12.55 -10.84 -39.42
C ALA A 569 -12.69 -9.41 -39.95
N ASP A 570 -12.28 -8.42 -39.16
CA ASP A 570 -12.30 -7.01 -39.52
C ASP A 570 -11.27 -6.79 -40.66
N LYS A 571 -11.78 -6.53 -41.86
CA LYS A 571 -10.96 -6.38 -43.07
C LYS A 571 -10.03 -5.17 -43.01
N THR A 572 -10.25 -4.25 -42.09
CA THR A 572 -9.49 -3.02 -41.89
C THR A 572 -8.83 -2.98 -40.53
N ILE A 573 -7.78 -3.81 -40.31
CA ILE A 573 -6.92 -3.63 -39.16
C ILE A 573 -5.94 -2.50 -39.48
N PRO A 574 -6.09 -1.29 -38.89
CA PRO A 574 -5.13 -0.22 -39.13
C PRO A 574 -3.74 -0.68 -38.70
N PRO A 575 -2.69 -0.44 -39.51
CA PRO A 575 -1.35 -0.78 -39.13
C PRO A 575 -0.99 -0.02 -37.83
N LEU A 576 -0.36 -0.71 -36.89
CA LEU A 576 0.06 -0.10 -35.64
C LEU A 576 1.14 0.94 -35.94
N SER A 577 0.81 2.20 -35.71
CA SER A 577 1.67 3.36 -35.99
C SER A 577 1.56 4.38 -34.85
N ALA A 578 2.43 5.36 -34.83
CA ALA A 578 2.36 6.44 -33.87
C ALA A 578 1.04 7.26 -33.96
N ARG A 579 0.38 7.29 -35.12
CA ARG A 579 -0.90 7.99 -35.33
C ARG A 579 -2.10 7.15 -34.87
N THR A 580 -2.06 5.84 -35.13
CA THR A 580 -3.18 4.92 -34.76
C THR A 580 -3.10 4.40 -33.33
N LEU A 581 -2.03 4.75 -32.58
CA LEU A 581 -1.83 4.26 -31.23
C LEU A 581 -2.96 4.66 -30.27
N GLU A 582 -3.50 5.87 -30.45
CA GLU A 582 -4.61 6.39 -29.64
C GLU A 582 -5.94 5.64 -29.88
N GLU A 583 -6.15 5.12 -31.07
CA GLU A 583 -7.32 4.27 -31.38
C GLU A 583 -7.27 2.95 -30.59
N TYR A 584 -6.04 2.45 -30.35
CA TYR A 584 -5.83 1.22 -29.61
C TYR A 584 -5.73 1.40 -28.09
N LEU A 585 -5.06 2.44 -27.62
CA LEU A 585 -4.76 2.64 -26.20
C LEU A 585 -5.61 3.72 -25.52
N GLY A 586 -6.35 4.50 -26.31
CA GLY A 586 -7.03 5.69 -25.85
C GLY A 586 -6.13 6.92 -25.85
N PRO A 587 -6.58 8.06 -25.33
CA PRO A 587 -5.82 9.29 -25.31
C PRO A 587 -4.48 9.12 -24.60
N VAL A 588 -3.51 9.94 -24.97
CA VAL A 588 -2.18 9.97 -24.35
C VAL A 588 -2.34 10.19 -22.85
N LYS A 589 -1.75 9.31 -22.05
CA LYS A 589 -1.80 9.39 -20.59
C LYS A 589 -0.84 10.41 -20.01
N PHE A 590 0.36 10.48 -20.60
CA PHE A 590 1.42 11.39 -20.19
C PHE A 590 1.76 12.27 -21.38
N LEU A 591 1.38 13.55 -21.27
CA LEU A 591 1.80 14.53 -22.28
C LEU A 591 3.33 14.61 -22.28
N PRO A 592 3.98 14.63 -23.46
CA PRO A 592 5.38 14.98 -23.52
C PRO A 592 5.51 16.34 -22.84
N LEU A 593 6.30 16.42 -21.79
CA LEU A 593 6.60 17.71 -21.20
C LEU A 593 7.18 18.58 -22.30
N ALA A 594 6.55 19.73 -22.48
CA ALA A 594 6.82 20.63 -23.60
C ALA A 594 8.34 20.86 -23.71
N GLU A 595 8.85 20.82 -24.94
CA GLU A 595 10.26 21.05 -25.27
C GLU A 595 10.73 22.49 -24.93
N GLU A 596 9.85 23.35 -24.46
CA GLU A 596 10.14 24.73 -24.08
C GLU A 596 10.25 24.85 -22.56
N HIS A 597 11.43 24.56 -22.04
CA HIS A 597 11.82 24.97 -20.70
C HIS A 597 12.10 26.48 -20.71
N GLU A 598 11.03 27.28 -20.60
CA GLU A 598 11.18 28.73 -20.50
C GLU A 598 11.91 29.09 -19.21
N SER A 599 12.92 29.96 -19.38
CA SER A 599 13.62 30.56 -18.22
C SER A 599 12.69 31.53 -17.48
N GLN A 600 12.36 31.24 -16.24
CA GLN A 600 11.42 32.01 -15.44
C GLN A 600 12.07 32.45 -14.12
N VAL A 601 11.50 33.50 -13.51
CA VAL A 601 11.90 33.93 -12.16
C VAL A 601 11.21 33.04 -11.14
N GLY A 602 11.94 32.56 -10.15
CA GLY A 602 11.43 31.78 -9.04
C GLY A 602 11.10 30.31 -9.37
N ARG A 603 11.27 29.85 -10.61
CA ARG A 603 11.01 28.46 -11.01
C ARG A 603 12.29 27.71 -11.31
N VAL A 604 12.48 26.55 -10.68
CA VAL A 604 13.69 25.70 -10.77
C VAL A 604 13.34 24.25 -10.93
N ASN A 605 14.06 23.55 -11.83
CA ASN A 605 13.89 22.10 -11.99
C ASN A 605 14.78 21.38 -10.95
N GLY A 606 14.16 20.77 -9.95
CA GLY A 606 14.81 19.87 -9.00
C GLY A 606 14.83 18.43 -9.52
N LEU A 607 15.71 17.59 -8.99
CA LEU A 607 15.77 16.18 -9.29
C LEU A 607 15.47 15.36 -8.04
N ALA A 608 14.45 14.53 -8.10
CA ALA A 608 14.07 13.61 -7.04
C ALA A 608 14.19 12.14 -7.47
N TRP A 609 14.21 11.29 -6.47
CA TRP A 609 14.11 9.84 -6.65
C TRP A 609 12.91 9.32 -5.87
N THR A 610 12.11 8.48 -6.51
CA THR A 610 10.92 7.86 -5.95
C THR A 610 10.94 6.35 -6.19
N ALA A 611 10.05 5.61 -5.55
CA ALA A 611 9.90 4.17 -5.82
C ALA A 611 9.55 3.86 -7.29
N ALA A 612 9.03 4.82 -8.04
CA ALA A 612 8.76 4.70 -9.48
C ALA A 612 9.99 5.02 -10.36
N GLY A 613 11.05 5.57 -9.79
CA GLY A 613 12.28 5.98 -10.48
C GLY A 613 12.63 7.44 -10.21
N GLY A 614 13.52 8.00 -11.05
CA GLY A 614 13.87 9.42 -11.00
C GLY A 614 12.74 10.29 -11.56
N GLU A 615 12.65 11.51 -11.05
CA GLU A 615 11.64 12.49 -11.42
C GLU A 615 12.23 13.91 -11.44
N VAL A 616 11.71 14.77 -12.32
CA VAL A 616 12.01 16.20 -12.28
C VAL A 616 10.89 16.89 -11.53
N LEU A 617 11.24 17.58 -10.45
CA LEU A 617 10.31 18.32 -9.61
C LEU A 617 10.43 19.81 -9.90
N ASP A 618 9.35 20.42 -10.36
CA ASP A 618 9.26 21.87 -10.40
C ASP A 618 9.25 22.40 -8.95
N THR A 619 10.09 23.40 -8.71
CA THR A 619 10.13 24.12 -7.44
C THR A 619 9.87 25.60 -7.75
N GLU A 620 8.82 26.13 -7.18
CA GLU A 620 8.40 27.51 -7.39
C GLU A 620 8.59 28.31 -6.11
N ALA A 621 9.14 29.53 -6.22
CA ALA A 621 9.26 30.46 -5.13
C ALA A 621 8.75 31.84 -5.55
N ILE A 622 7.93 32.44 -4.74
CA ILE A 622 7.47 33.83 -4.90
C ILE A 622 7.69 34.62 -3.61
N THR A 623 7.86 35.92 -3.77
CA THR A 623 7.95 36.84 -2.65
C THR A 623 6.77 37.82 -2.66
N ILE A 624 6.16 38.02 -1.51
CA ILE A 624 5.03 38.91 -1.31
C ILE A 624 5.32 39.87 -0.14
N LYS A 625 4.71 41.04 -0.12
CA LYS A 625 4.82 41.93 1.05
C LYS A 625 4.25 41.24 2.29
N GLY A 626 5.02 41.19 3.36
CA GLY A 626 4.64 40.46 4.57
C GLY A 626 5.48 40.83 5.79
N LYS A 627 5.67 39.85 6.68
CA LYS A 627 6.37 39.99 7.97
C LYS A 627 7.57 39.07 8.11
N GLY A 628 8.05 38.47 7.03
CA GLY A 628 9.19 37.56 7.04
C GLY A 628 8.83 36.08 7.21
N ASN A 629 7.61 35.69 6.95
CA ASN A 629 7.20 34.29 7.08
C ASN A 629 7.72 33.48 5.91
N LEU A 630 8.14 32.25 6.20
CA LEU A 630 8.40 31.21 5.20
C LEU A 630 7.18 30.27 5.12
N ILE A 631 6.51 30.27 3.97
CA ILE A 631 5.32 29.46 3.71
C ILE A 631 5.75 28.31 2.80
N LEU A 632 5.46 27.06 3.20
CA LEU A 632 5.82 25.87 2.48
C LEU A 632 4.56 25.08 2.12
N THR A 633 4.39 24.76 0.83
CA THR A 633 3.25 23.98 0.34
C THR A 633 3.71 22.89 -0.64
N GLY A 634 2.90 21.80 -0.81
CA GLY A 634 3.20 20.70 -1.71
C GLY A 634 3.42 19.35 -1.01
N GLN A 635 2.85 19.15 0.19
CA GLN A 635 2.99 17.95 1.03
C GLN A 635 4.45 17.56 1.30
N LEU A 636 5.20 18.53 1.83
CA LEU A 636 6.60 18.34 2.18
C LEU A 636 6.70 17.59 3.51
N GLY A 637 7.54 16.55 3.54
CA GLY A 637 7.93 15.87 4.78
C GLY A 637 8.87 16.74 5.64
N ASP A 638 9.14 16.29 6.85
CA ASP A 638 9.86 17.12 7.84
C ASP A 638 11.31 17.38 7.44
N VAL A 639 12.01 16.40 6.84
CA VAL A 639 13.39 16.58 6.35
C VAL A 639 13.44 17.63 5.22
N MET A 640 12.45 17.65 4.35
CA MET A 640 12.39 18.63 3.27
C MET A 640 12.04 20.04 3.77
N LYS A 641 11.21 20.17 4.81
CA LYS A 641 10.93 21.44 5.49
C LYS A 641 12.20 22.00 6.15
N GLU A 642 12.93 21.17 6.89
CA GLU A 642 14.21 21.55 7.49
C GLU A 642 15.22 22.00 6.43
N SER A 643 15.27 21.30 5.29
CA SER A 643 16.11 21.70 4.15
C SER A 643 15.71 23.07 3.57
N ALA A 644 14.40 23.38 3.52
CA ALA A 644 13.89 24.68 3.08
C ALA A 644 14.28 25.80 4.07
N GLU A 645 14.18 25.55 5.37
CA GLU A 645 14.56 26.51 6.42
C GLU A 645 16.08 26.76 6.40
N THR A 646 16.88 25.72 6.18
CA THR A 646 18.32 25.83 6.01
C THR A 646 18.67 26.68 4.78
N ALA A 647 18.03 26.42 3.65
CA ALA A 647 18.19 27.19 2.43
C ALA A 647 17.78 28.66 2.61
N TYR A 648 16.65 28.93 3.29
CA TYR A 648 16.20 30.27 3.61
C TYR A 648 17.18 31.02 4.50
N THR A 649 17.69 30.36 5.53
CA THR A 649 18.70 30.94 6.44
C THR A 649 19.99 31.28 5.70
N TYR A 650 20.45 30.41 4.80
CA TYR A 650 21.62 30.67 3.96
C TYR A 650 21.41 31.89 3.05
N ILE A 651 20.28 31.99 2.35
CA ILE A 651 20.00 33.14 1.48
C ILE A 651 19.96 34.46 2.29
N ARG A 652 19.41 34.43 3.49
CA ARG A 652 19.44 35.59 4.40
C ARG A 652 20.87 36.03 4.76
N SER A 653 21.75 35.07 5.06
CA SER A 653 23.15 35.34 5.40
C SER A 653 23.91 35.92 4.22
N ARG A 654 23.51 35.71 2.98
CA ARG A 654 24.14 36.17 1.73
C ARG A 654 23.43 37.36 1.09
N ALA A 655 22.57 38.06 1.82
CA ALA A 655 21.76 39.18 1.30
C ALA A 655 22.63 40.25 0.59
N LYS A 656 23.75 40.61 1.17
CA LYS A 656 24.66 41.62 0.63
C LYS A 656 25.29 41.22 -0.70
N GLU A 657 25.77 39.98 -0.80
CA GLU A 657 26.37 39.43 -2.04
C GLU A 657 25.31 39.27 -3.16
N LEU A 658 24.06 38.98 -2.81
CA LEU A 658 22.97 38.92 -3.73
C LEU A 658 22.39 40.29 -4.12
N GLY A 659 22.92 41.39 -3.54
CA GLY A 659 22.43 42.73 -3.80
C GLY A 659 21.06 43.04 -3.21
N LEU A 660 20.66 42.34 -2.18
CA LEU A 660 19.39 42.51 -1.49
C LEU A 660 19.53 43.59 -0.37
N VAL A 661 18.39 44.19 -0.02
CA VAL A 661 18.31 45.11 1.12
C VAL A 661 18.58 44.30 2.41
N GLU A 662 19.34 44.90 3.35
CA GLU A 662 19.83 44.19 4.53
C GLU A 662 18.72 43.48 5.36
N ASN A 663 17.55 44.06 5.43
CA ASN A 663 16.40 43.52 6.18
C ASN A 663 15.22 43.09 5.27
N PHE A 664 15.49 42.63 4.05
CA PHE A 664 14.45 42.23 3.10
C PHE A 664 13.47 41.20 3.70
N TYR A 665 13.97 40.32 4.57
CA TYR A 665 13.21 39.27 5.23
C TYR A 665 12.20 39.78 6.27
N GLU A 666 12.28 41.06 6.73
CA GLU A 666 11.31 41.65 7.65
C GLU A 666 10.06 42.19 6.92
N THR A 667 10.17 42.40 5.61
CA THR A 667 9.16 43.06 4.78
C THR A 667 8.55 42.16 3.70
N LEU A 668 9.14 40.97 3.49
CA LEU A 668 8.71 40.04 2.46
C LEU A 668 8.46 38.67 3.07
N ASP A 669 7.27 38.13 2.88
CA ASP A 669 7.00 36.70 3.06
C ASP A 669 7.48 35.93 1.83
N THR A 670 7.97 34.74 2.04
CA THR A 670 8.48 33.85 0.99
C THR A 670 7.60 32.61 0.93
N HIS A 671 7.02 32.33 -0.22
CA HIS A 671 6.24 31.13 -0.42
C HIS A 671 6.96 30.20 -1.39
N ILE A 672 7.28 28.99 -0.93
CA ILE A 672 7.80 27.92 -1.76
C ILE A 672 6.71 26.90 -1.99
N HIS A 673 6.52 26.56 -3.25
CA HIS A 673 5.54 25.54 -3.66
C HIS A 673 6.21 24.47 -4.51
N LEU A 674 5.98 23.21 -4.16
CA LEU A 674 6.34 22.05 -5.00
C LEU A 674 5.03 21.46 -5.54
N PRO A 675 4.71 21.66 -6.83
CA PRO A 675 3.50 21.13 -7.46
C PRO A 675 3.37 19.61 -7.31
N GLU A 676 2.22 19.05 -7.71
CA GLU A 676 1.84 17.65 -7.51
C GLU A 676 1.62 17.25 -6.04
N GLY A 677 0.76 18.01 -5.34
CA GLY A 677 0.43 17.79 -3.93
C GLY A 677 -0.24 16.45 -3.58
N ALA A 678 -0.52 15.59 -4.56
CA ALA A 678 -1.05 14.25 -4.31
C ALA A 678 0.02 13.24 -3.85
N VAL A 679 1.32 13.57 -4.02
CA VAL A 679 2.44 12.68 -3.69
C VAL A 679 3.27 13.33 -2.57
N PRO A 680 3.38 12.70 -1.40
CA PRO A 680 4.27 13.18 -0.34
C PRO A 680 5.73 13.23 -0.83
N LYS A 681 6.42 14.31 -0.51
CA LYS A 681 7.82 14.54 -0.91
C LYS A 681 8.66 14.74 0.35
N ASP A 682 9.73 13.97 0.48
CA ASP A 682 10.66 14.12 1.59
C ASP A 682 12.11 13.86 1.17
N GLY A 683 13.04 14.51 1.86
CA GLY A 683 14.46 14.33 1.66
C GLY A 683 15.26 15.63 1.55
N PRO A 684 16.57 15.62 1.91
CA PRO A 684 17.40 16.83 1.97
C PRO A 684 17.90 17.30 0.61
N SER A 685 17.79 16.48 -0.46
CA SER A 685 18.43 16.70 -1.77
C SER A 685 17.85 17.84 -2.61
N ALA A 686 16.75 18.47 -2.16
CA ALA A 686 16.15 19.65 -2.79
C ALA A 686 16.72 20.99 -2.27
N GLY A 687 17.65 20.98 -1.33
CA GLY A 687 18.15 22.17 -0.67
C GLY A 687 18.69 23.23 -1.63
N ILE A 688 19.60 22.85 -2.56
CA ILE A 688 20.11 23.80 -3.55
C ILE A 688 19.03 24.29 -4.53
N THR A 689 18.03 23.48 -4.82
CA THR A 689 16.90 23.83 -5.70
C THR A 689 16.06 24.93 -5.05
N MET A 690 15.70 24.75 -3.78
CA MET A 690 14.93 25.73 -3.01
C MET A 690 15.72 27.03 -2.78
N ALA A 691 17.03 26.92 -2.47
CA ALA A 691 17.91 28.07 -2.36
C ALA A 691 17.96 28.88 -3.68
N THR A 692 18.08 28.19 -4.81
CA THR A 692 18.12 28.85 -6.13
C THR A 692 16.76 29.50 -6.49
N ALA A 693 15.65 28.86 -6.17
CA ALA A 693 14.32 29.39 -6.40
C ALA A 693 14.10 30.69 -5.58
N MET A 694 14.48 30.66 -4.30
CA MET A 694 14.42 31.85 -3.43
C MET A 694 15.35 32.97 -3.92
N ALA A 695 16.61 32.65 -4.23
CA ALA A 695 17.55 33.65 -4.74
C ALA A 695 17.05 34.30 -6.04
N SER A 696 16.47 33.53 -6.94
CA SER A 696 15.83 34.01 -8.15
C SER A 696 14.63 34.94 -7.85
N ALA A 697 13.74 34.53 -6.94
CA ALA A 697 12.57 35.30 -6.55
C ALA A 697 12.96 36.66 -5.91
N TYR A 698 13.98 36.68 -5.05
CA TYR A 698 14.45 37.92 -4.42
C TYR A 698 15.18 38.85 -5.37
N THR A 699 16.02 38.29 -6.27
CA THR A 699 16.84 39.11 -7.18
C THR A 699 16.12 39.49 -8.47
N GLY A 700 14.97 38.87 -8.78
CA GLY A 700 14.26 39.02 -10.06
C GLY A 700 15.00 38.40 -11.24
N ARG A 701 16.10 37.67 -11.02
CA ARG A 701 16.89 37.02 -12.08
C ARG A 701 16.26 35.70 -12.49
N LYS A 702 16.10 35.49 -13.79
CA LYS A 702 15.55 34.24 -14.33
C LYS A 702 16.48 33.07 -14.08
N VAL A 703 15.92 31.90 -13.79
CA VAL A 703 16.63 30.62 -13.75
C VAL A 703 16.61 30.01 -15.16
N ARG A 704 17.69 29.39 -15.56
CA ARG A 704 17.79 28.67 -16.83
C ARG A 704 16.83 27.50 -16.86
N GLY A 705 15.89 27.49 -17.80
CA GLY A 705 14.88 26.45 -17.92
C GLY A 705 15.45 25.08 -18.35
N ASP A 706 16.57 25.07 -19.08
CA ASP A 706 17.25 23.86 -19.55
C ASP A 706 18.20 23.22 -18.52
N THR A 707 18.21 23.77 -17.28
CA THR A 707 19.06 23.32 -16.18
C THR A 707 18.24 22.64 -15.09
N ALA A 708 18.72 21.52 -14.59
CA ALA A 708 18.19 20.87 -13.40
C ALA A 708 19.29 20.72 -12.34
N MET A 709 18.90 20.57 -11.08
CA MET A 709 19.86 20.47 -9.99
C MET A 709 19.36 19.56 -8.86
N THR A 710 20.33 19.07 -8.09
CA THR A 710 20.07 18.33 -6.86
C THR A 710 21.29 18.39 -5.96
N GLY A 711 21.08 18.58 -4.67
CA GLY A 711 22.13 18.66 -3.65
C GLY A 711 21.55 19.06 -2.30
N GLU A 712 22.12 18.52 -1.25
CA GLU A 712 21.82 18.93 0.12
C GLU A 712 22.65 20.17 0.45
N ILE A 713 22.06 21.10 1.19
CA ILE A 713 22.70 22.37 1.59
C ILE A 713 23.00 22.37 3.09
N THR A 714 24.16 22.89 3.45
CA THR A 714 24.50 23.22 4.85
C THR A 714 24.24 24.72 5.14
N LEU A 715 24.20 25.10 6.42
CA LEU A 715 24.07 26.50 6.85
C LEU A 715 25.25 27.38 6.37
N THR A 716 26.40 26.78 6.09
CA THR A 716 27.58 27.44 5.54
C THR A 716 27.58 27.52 4.03
N GLY A 717 26.61 26.91 3.38
CA GLY A 717 26.45 26.88 1.92
C GLY A 717 27.28 25.80 1.23
N GLU A 718 27.88 24.84 1.94
CA GLU A 718 28.47 23.67 1.31
C GLU A 718 27.40 22.78 0.72
N VAL A 719 27.68 22.22 -0.48
CA VAL A 719 26.77 21.28 -1.15
C VAL A 719 27.22 19.86 -0.87
N LEU A 720 26.42 19.12 -0.14
CA LEU A 720 26.69 17.75 0.26
C LEU A 720 26.22 16.72 -0.79
N PRO A 721 26.86 15.54 -0.84
CA PRO A 721 26.53 14.49 -1.79
C PRO A 721 25.14 13.89 -1.50
N ILE A 722 24.48 13.42 -2.57
CA ILE A 722 23.14 12.87 -2.52
C ILE A 722 23.09 11.45 -3.09
N GLY A 723 22.05 10.70 -2.77
CA GLY A 723 21.77 9.38 -3.35
C GLY A 723 20.94 9.42 -4.62
N GLY A 724 20.87 8.27 -5.33
CA GLY A 724 20.02 8.10 -6.51
C GLY A 724 20.45 8.93 -7.72
N VAL A 725 21.76 9.20 -7.87
CA VAL A 725 22.30 10.05 -8.96
C VAL A 725 21.94 9.50 -10.33
N LYS A 726 22.04 8.19 -10.51
CA LYS A 726 21.73 7.54 -11.79
C LYS A 726 20.27 7.78 -12.19
N GLU A 727 19.34 7.52 -11.29
CA GLU A 727 17.90 7.68 -11.53
C GLU A 727 17.54 9.14 -11.83
N LYS A 728 18.10 10.07 -11.06
CA LYS A 728 17.91 11.51 -11.23
C LYS A 728 18.42 12.00 -12.59
N VAL A 729 19.61 11.55 -13.01
CA VAL A 729 20.19 11.89 -14.31
C VAL A 729 19.39 11.29 -15.46
N LEU A 730 18.90 10.05 -15.33
CA LEU A 730 18.04 9.43 -16.32
C LEU A 730 16.73 10.20 -16.50
N ALA A 731 16.11 10.64 -15.41
CA ALA A 731 14.92 11.47 -15.44
C ALA A 731 15.18 12.81 -16.14
N ALA A 732 16.26 13.51 -15.79
CA ALA A 732 16.64 14.77 -16.43
C ALA A 732 16.83 14.60 -17.95
N SER A 733 17.49 13.52 -18.39
CA SER A 733 17.66 13.20 -19.81
C SER A 733 16.33 12.94 -20.54
N GLN A 734 15.37 12.29 -19.88
CA GLN A 734 14.03 12.04 -20.44
C GLN A 734 13.18 13.31 -20.52
N PHE A 735 13.41 14.23 -19.60
CA PHE A 735 12.74 15.53 -19.52
C PHE A 735 13.29 16.56 -20.52
N GLY A 736 14.37 16.26 -21.27
CA GLY A 736 14.97 17.16 -22.23
C GLY A 736 15.89 18.21 -21.58
N ILE A 737 16.24 18.08 -20.31
CA ILE A 737 17.25 18.90 -19.63
C ILE A 737 18.58 18.76 -20.36
N ARG A 738 19.33 19.86 -20.47
CA ARG A 738 20.64 19.88 -21.10
C ARG A 738 21.79 19.96 -20.10
N GLN A 739 21.59 20.64 -18.98
CA GLN A 739 22.60 20.89 -18.00
C GLN A 739 22.14 20.39 -16.62
N ILE A 740 23.02 19.70 -15.90
CA ILE A 740 22.75 19.21 -14.55
C ILE A 740 23.82 19.72 -13.59
N LEU A 741 23.39 20.36 -12.50
CA LEU A 741 24.26 20.72 -11.38
C LEU A 741 24.23 19.62 -10.32
N LEU A 742 25.39 19.08 -10.01
CA LEU A 742 25.59 17.98 -9.07
C LEU A 742 26.67 18.32 -8.04
N PRO A 743 26.56 17.81 -6.80
CA PRO A 743 27.64 17.94 -5.84
C PRO A 743 28.93 17.31 -6.36
N GLU A 744 30.07 17.96 -6.14
CA GLU A 744 31.39 17.46 -6.61
C GLU A 744 31.70 16.06 -6.11
N LYS A 745 31.30 15.74 -4.89
CA LYS A 745 31.51 14.41 -4.27
C LYS A 745 30.75 13.28 -4.99
N ASN A 746 29.70 13.60 -5.77
CA ASN A 746 28.98 12.64 -6.62
C ASN A 746 29.64 12.36 -7.98
N LYS A 747 30.81 12.93 -8.26
CA LYS A 747 31.56 12.65 -9.50
C LYS A 747 31.88 11.15 -9.66
N ARG A 748 32.09 10.44 -8.56
CA ARG A 748 32.29 8.99 -8.54
C ARG A 748 31.10 8.19 -9.08
N ASP A 749 29.87 8.68 -8.88
CA ASP A 749 28.65 7.98 -9.25
C ASP A 749 28.37 8.05 -10.78
N MET A 750 29.16 8.88 -11.49
CA MET A 750 29.08 9.02 -12.93
C MET A 750 29.43 7.75 -13.71
N GLU A 751 30.19 6.83 -13.11
CA GLU A 751 30.53 5.56 -13.73
C GLU A 751 29.29 4.67 -13.95
N GLU A 752 28.24 4.88 -13.16
CA GLU A 752 26.99 4.11 -13.26
C GLU A 752 26.04 4.61 -14.34
N ILE A 753 26.30 5.82 -14.85
CA ILE A 753 25.45 6.44 -15.89
C ILE A 753 25.88 5.96 -17.28
N PRO A 754 24.94 5.44 -18.09
CA PRO A 754 25.24 4.98 -19.45
C PRO A 754 25.88 6.07 -20.30
N GLN A 755 26.89 5.68 -21.11
CA GLN A 755 27.60 6.63 -21.98
C GLN A 755 26.68 7.37 -22.96
N SER A 756 25.60 6.74 -23.41
CA SER A 756 24.61 7.35 -24.30
C SER A 756 23.89 8.54 -23.65
N VAL A 757 23.70 8.49 -22.33
CA VAL A 757 23.09 9.57 -21.53
C VAL A 757 24.13 10.64 -21.21
N ARG A 758 25.33 10.21 -20.78
CA ARG A 758 26.43 11.14 -20.48
C ARG A 758 26.79 12.08 -21.62
N LYS A 759 26.71 11.59 -22.87
CA LYS A 759 27.01 12.40 -24.06
C LYS A 759 25.94 13.45 -24.40
N LYS A 760 24.71 13.30 -23.86
CA LYS A 760 23.59 14.21 -24.14
C LYS A 760 23.47 15.35 -23.13
N LEU A 761 24.13 15.23 -21.99
CA LEU A 761 24.01 16.13 -20.86
C LEU A 761 25.34 16.80 -20.53
N GLU A 762 25.28 18.05 -20.14
CA GLU A 762 26.38 18.78 -19.56
C GLU A 762 26.32 18.68 -18.04
N PHE A 763 27.40 18.25 -17.40
CA PHE A 763 27.49 18.09 -15.95
C PHE A 763 28.36 19.16 -15.34
N ILE A 764 27.80 19.94 -14.44
CA ILE A 764 28.50 20.94 -13.66
C ILE A 764 28.60 20.46 -12.21
N TYR A 765 29.82 20.33 -11.73
CA TYR A 765 30.07 19.91 -10.36
C TYR A 765 30.29 21.13 -9.46
N VAL A 766 29.46 21.23 -8.41
CA VAL A 766 29.44 22.37 -7.49
C VAL A 766 29.88 21.97 -6.10
N LYS A 767 30.56 22.89 -5.41
CA LYS A 767 31.02 22.71 -4.02
C LYS A 767 30.14 23.49 -3.04
N ASN A 768 29.69 24.64 -3.48
CA ASN A 768 28.89 25.55 -2.66
C ASN A 768 27.71 26.12 -3.46
N VAL A 769 26.80 26.75 -2.74
CA VAL A 769 25.58 27.32 -3.34
C VAL A 769 25.90 28.51 -4.25
N ASP A 770 26.96 29.25 -3.98
CA ASP A 770 27.38 30.35 -4.85
C ASP A 770 27.72 29.86 -6.27
N ASP A 771 28.41 28.70 -6.37
CA ASP A 771 28.66 28.05 -7.67
C ASP A 771 27.33 27.68 -8.36
N VAL A 772 26.34 27.14 -7.58
CA VAL A 772 25.02 26.82 -8.12
C VAL A 772 24.35 28.07 -8.69
N LEU A 773 24.31 29.17 -7.93
CA LEU A 773 23.65 30.41 -8.34
C LEU A 773 24.36 31.03 -9.57
N ALA A 774 25.69 30.95 -9.63
CA ALA A 774 26.45 31.46 -10.78
C ALA A 774 26.13 30.76 -12.10
N HIS A 775 25.84 29.46 -12.05
CA HIS A 775 25.50 28.67 -13.25
C HIS A 775 24.00 28.63 -13.56
N ALA A 776 23.13 28.69 -12.55
CA ALA A 776 21.70 28.57 -12.69
C ALA A 776 21.01 29.90 -13.05
N LEU A 777 21.45 31.03 -12.45
CA LEU A 777 20.82 32.32 -12.64
C LEU A 777 21.36 33.02 -13.91
N MET A 778 20.46 33.52 -14.74
CA MET A 778 20.82 34.34 -15.88
C MET A 778 21.34 35.70 -15.41
N LYS A 779 22.23 36.32 -16.20
CA LYS A 779 22.77 37.65 -15.91
C LYS A 779 21.71 38.72 -15.97
#